data_0610503d0961c6275baa3d8928cdc230
#
_entry.id   0610503d0961c6275baa3d8928cdc230
#
_cell.length_a   1.000
_cell.length_b   1.000
_cell.length_c   1.000
_cell.angle_alpha   90.00
_cell.angle_beta   90.00
_cell.angle_gamma   90.00
#
_symmetry.space_group_name_H-M   'P 1'
#
loop_
_entity.id
_entity.type
_entity.pdbx_description
1 polymer ?
#
loop_
_entity_poly.entity_id
_entity_poly.type
_entity_poly.pdbx_seq_one_letter_code
_entity_poly.pdbx_strand_id
1 'polypeptide(L)'
;MTMIPYKDFIKADKKDNIWKPCTYERKRKKETKVYCDDIICFDTESCNFFVSPEGKVYSINDIFEMCDYDVPKIEECFQTFKAGALPYIWQCSINDWVLYGRELPDFKKLLKYIVSKVNGAETHFWIHNISWEYQFLREILTFTDKFFTEARKPLNLKMDNIIFRCSYRLTNLSLAKWGEQIGVDKAVGDLDYHALYTPRSDLGEKPMFYCEQDLRVMIAGIRNYKKLYKHIKDIPFTQTGMPRRDIKNLGRKTKGFTAKVAKMQPKTAEEWKVYHATYAGGLTLINPDHAGILYQCHTPDAPGYINVSSNPDNPIAQRSVDRKSAYPAAMLEKYPCSEFFKTSSAPDWEDGNHHLCLLEFRNLKARYDVTPWSASKRIMIQGAKYNPDGLSKNNGKIIKCDRYAGYFLETDYQLLKMFYTWDECIVHSHRVALSDYMDKHVVEYMLKRYAAKTLRKTDPDPTMYIHEKATLNSIYGLMGTSLIHEDIIEEGWEFHTKHKSDEEILADLKKLQDFDYNNILPYIWGCYVTSHQRLALMSTLAKIGKTPKDALNKLSYTDTDSGKGSYTDADMLLVDQINQQIIEWTEKRLKDQGIDPELARPKDKKGRPQYLGTWENDANYYEILYLRAKAYAYRLNANDITHITLAGVPKAAGSILQSPADLKEGLYFDIFQSRKNLCQYIDGDNPQVIMPDGYQVTNKCGCVIRPTSYTLKLDNEYRQLIKYYLNQKHH
;
A
#
# COMPACT_ATOMS: atom_id res chain seq x y z
N MET A 1 -32.30 -12.15 9.84
CA MET A 1 -32.34 -11.99 11.32
C MET A 1 -32.13 -10.52 11.58
N THR A 2 -33.02 -9.88 12.32
CA THR A 2 -32.91 -8.46 12.70
C THR A 2 -31.88 -8.28 13.82
N MET A 3 -31.17 -7.15 13.83
CA MET A 3 -30.30 -6.81 14.94
C MET A 3 -31.04 -6.79 16.29
N ILE A 4 -30.37 -7.24 17.34
CA ILE A 4 -30.93 -7.35 18.67
C ILE A 4 -30.32 -6.31 19.60
N PRO A 5 -31.11 -5.56 20.40
CA PRO A 5 -30.56 -4.70 21.43
C PRO A 5 -29.64 -5.52 22.37
N TYR A 6 -28.43 -5.03 22.61
CA TYR A 6 -27.46 -5.78 23.42
C TYR A 6 -27.96 -6.11 24.82
N LYS A 7 -28.84 -5.25 25.40
CA LYS A 7 -29.45 -5.48 26.71
C LYS A 7 -30.38 -6.70 26.71
N ASP A 8 -31.16 -6.87 25.63
CA ASP A 8 -32.08 -7.99 25.48
C ASP A 8 -31.33 -9.30 25.27
N PHE A 9 -30.25 -9.26 24.47
CA PHE A 9 -29.35 -10.41 24.34
C PHE A 9 -28.76 -10.84 25.69
N ILE A 10 -28.21 -9.90 26.49
CA ILE A 10 -27.63 -10.22 27.79
C ILE A 10 -28.70 -10.80 28.73
N LYS A 11 -29.91 -10.26 28.69
CA LYS A 11 -31.04 -10.77 29.51
C LYS A 11 -31.42 -12.19 29.11
N ALA A 12 -31.58 -12.44 27.83
CA ALA A 12 -31.90 -13.78 27.31
C ALA A 12 -30.79 -14.79 27.62
N ASP A 13 -29.51 -14.39 27.41
CA ASP A 13 -28.39 -15.29 27.67
C ASP A 13 -28.20 -15.60 29.15
N LYS A 14 -28.43 -14.64 30.03
CA LYS A 14 -28.43 -14.90 31.50
C LYS A 14 -29.53 -15.86 31.93
N LYS A 15 -30.67 -15.82 31.26
CA LYS A 15 -31.81 -16.69 31.55
C LYS A 15 -31.62 -18.08 30.95
N ASP A 16 -31.29 -18.15 29.67
CA ASP A 16 -31.41 -19.37 28.86
C ASP A 16 -30.05 -19.90 28.37
N ASN A 17 -28.94 -19.23 28.72
CA ASN A 17 -27.55 -19.56 28.32
C ASN A 17 -27.40 -19.80 26.80
N ILE A 18 -27.97 -18.88 26.00
CA ILE A 18 -28.06 -19.01 24.55
C ILE A 18 -26.68 -18.91 23.85
N TRP A 19 -25.69 -18.26 24.52
CA TRP A 19 -24.33 -18.21 24.04
C TRP A 19 -23.37 -18.97 24.97
N LYS A 20 -22.74 -20.00 24.41
CA LYS A 20 -21.66 -20.75 25.07
C LYS A 20 -20.39 -20.47 24.34
N PRO A 21 -19.41 -19.73 24.92
CA PRO A 21 -18.15 -19.42 24.26
C PRO A 21 -17.44 -20.69 23.80
N CYS A 22 -17.06 -20.71 22.53
CA CYS A 22 -16.18 -21.75 21.99
C CYS A 22 -14.74 -21.44 22.40
N THR A 23 -14.21 -22.21 23.34
CA THR A 23 -12.84 -22.02 23.83
C THR A 23 -11.98 -23.25 23.58
N TYR A 24 -10.67 -23.04 23.42
CA TYR A 24 -9.68 -24.11 23.33
C TYR A 24 -8.39 -23.73 24.03
N GLU A 25 -7.68 -24.77 24.48
CA GLU A 25 -6.39 -24.63 25.15
C GLU A 25 -5.24 -24.84 24.18
N ARG A 26 -4.18 -24.04 24.36
CA ARG A 26 -2.91 -24.25 23.66
C ARG A 26 -1.77 -24.22 24.65
N LYS A 27 -1.08 -25.35 24.72
CA LYS A 27 0.15 -25.46 25.52
C LYS A 27 1.34 -24.91 24.73
N ARG A 28 2.05 -23.96 25.29
CA ARG A 28 3.27 -23.40 24.73
C ARG A 28 4.37 -23.36 25.78
N LYS A 29 5.42 -24.16 25.60
CA LYS A 29 6.49 -24.36 26.60
C LYS A 29 5.90 -24.82 27.95
N LYS A 30 5.96 -23.98 28.98
CA LYS A 30 5.44 -24.30 30.35
C LYS A 30 4.05 -23.70 30.65
N GLU A 31 3.51 -22.89 29.73
CA GLU A 31 2.23 -22.20 29.94
C GLU A 31 1.12 -22.81 29.08
N THR A 32 -0.06 -22.96 29.66
CA THR A 32 -1.30 -23.24 28.95
C THR A 32 -2.10 -21.97 28.87
N LYS A 33 -2.45 -21.54 27.65
CA LYS A 33 -3.31 -20.38 27.41
C LYS A 33 -4.63 -20.83 26.80
N VAL A 34 -5.70 -20.21 27.25
CA VAL A 34 -7.07 -20.44 26.74
C VAL A 34 -7.40 -19.33 25.74
N TYR A 35 -7.99 -19.70 24.63
CA TYR A 35 -8.40 -18.79 23.55
C TYR A 35 -9.88 -18.96 23.25
N CYS A 36 -10.57 -17.85 23.03
CA CYS A 36 -11.90 -17.84 22.48
C CYS A 36 -11.85 -17.96 20.96
N ASP A 37 -12.66 -18.85 20.40
CA ASP A 37 -12.69 -19.15 18.97
C ASP A 37 -14.00 -18.67 18.29
N ASP A 38 -14.77 -17.84 18.98
CA ASP A 38 -15.95 -17.16 18.44
C ASP A 38 -15.55 -15.99 17.53
N ILE A 39 -16.35 -15.76 16.50
CA ILE A 39 -16.19 -14.62 15.60
C ILE A 39 -16.87 -13.42 16.23
N ILE A 40 -16.08 -12.43 16.64
CA ILE A 40 -16.59 -11.20 17.24
C ILE A 40 -16.13 -10.03 16.39
N CYS A 41 -17.08 -9.26 15.84
CA CYS A 41 -16.83 -8.07 15.04
C CYS A 41 -17.49 -6.86 15.71
N PHE A 42 -16.93 -5.69 15.46
CA PHE A 42 -17.46 -4.42 15.98
C PHE A 42 -17.36 -3.35 14.90
N ASP A 43 -18.37 -2.48 14.86
CA ASP A 43 -18.45 -1.36 13.94
C ASP A 43 -19.27 -0.22 14.56
N THR A 44 -19.14 1.01 14.02
CA THR A 44 -19.90 2.18 14.46
C THR A 44 -20.36 3.01 13.27
N GLU A 45 -21.56 3.56 13.36
CA GLU A 45 -21.97 4.63 12.46
C GLU A 45 -21.96 5.96 13.19
N SER A 46 -21.43 6.97 12.52
CA SER A 46 -21.30 8.33 13.05
C SER A 46 -21.75 9.37 12.04
N CYS A 47 -22.29 10.48 12.53
CA CYS A 47 -22.57 11.65 11.73
C CYS A 47 -21.55 12.76 12.03
N ASN A 48 -21.33 13.61 11.05
CA ASN A 48 -20.58 14.86 11.21
C ASN A 48 -21.54 15.98 11.55
N PHE A 49 -21.11 16.86 12.45
CA PHE A 49 -21.85 18.08 12.79
C PHE A 49 -20.91 19.28 12.82
N PHE A 50 -21.46 20.44 12.60
CA PHE A 50 -20.73 21.69 12.53
C PHE A 50 -21.38 22.72 13.45
N VAL A 51 -20.57 23.44 14.24
CA VAL A 51 -21.04 24.43 15.18
C VAL A 51 -20.57 25.80 14.72
N SER A 52 -21.50 26.68 14.42
CA SER A 52 -21.19 28.07 14.05
C SER A 52 -20.57 28.84 15.23
N PRO A 53 -19.96 30.01 14.99
CA PRO A 53 -19.44 30.86 16.06
C PRO A 53 -20.50 31.24 17.11
N GLU A 54 -21.77 31.32 16.71
CA GLU A 54 -22.92 31.61 17.57
C GLU A 54 -23.43 30.39 18.36
N GLY A 55 -22.82 29.21 18.14
CA GLY A 55 -23.14 27.97 18.85
C GLY A 55 -24.28 27.16 18.25
N LYS A 56 -24.79 27.51 17.05
CA LYS A 56 -25.82 26.73 16.37
C LYS A 56 -25.21 25.54 15.65
N VAL A 57 -25.88 24.38 15.75
CA VAL A 57 -25.43 23.11 15.13
C VAL A 57 -26.09 22.92 13.78
N TYR A 58 -25.27 22.49 12.82
CA TYR A 58 -25.68 22.23 11.43
C TYR A 58 -25.21 20.86 10.97
N SER A 59 -26.00 20.22 10.13
CA SER A 59 -25.59 19.07 9.32
C SER A 59 -24.79 19.56 8.10
N ILE A 60 -24.24 18.63 7.34
CA ILE A 60 -23.63 18.92 6.04
C ILE A 60 -24.72 19.41 5.07
N ASN A 61 -25.92 18.77 5.07
CA ASN A 61 -27.05 19.17 4.25
C ASN A 61 -27.48 20.63 4.56
N ASP A 62 -27.58 20.98 5.84
CA ASP A 62 -27.93 22.34 6.27
C ASP A 62 -26.92 23.38 5.74
N ILE A 63 -25.61 23.05 5.75
CA ILE A 63 -24.57 23.95 5.23
C ILE A 63 -24.70 24.09 3.72
N PHE A 64 -24.96 23.00 3.01
CA PHE A 64 -25.16 23.05 1.54
C PHE A 64 -26.34 23.91 1.16
N GLU A 65 -27.47 23.72 1.83
CA GLU A 65 -28.68 24.52 1.61
C GLU A 65 -28.47 25.99 1.97
N MET A 66 -27.87 26.27 3.12
CA MET A 66 -27.58 27.64 3.56
C MET A 66 -26.65 28.39 2.61
N CYS A 67 -25.74 27.68 1.94
CA CYS A 67 -24.80 28.25 0.98
C CYS A 67 -25.28 28.20 -0.47
N ASP A 68 -26.51 27.81 -0.74
CA ASP A 68 -27.05 27.63 -2.11
C ASP A 68 -26.15 26.71 -2.97
N TYR A 69 -25.52 25.72 -2.38
CA TYR A 69 -24.52 24.83 -3.03
C TYR A 69 -23.32 25.57 -3.65
N ASP A 70 -23.06 26.80 -3.24
CA ASP A 70 -21.89 27.59 -3.66
C ASP A 70 -20.63 27.08 -2.93
N VAL A 71 -19.71 26.48 -3.69
CA VAL A 71 -18.51 25.81 -3.14
C VAL A 71 -17.63 26.76 -2.32
N PRO A 72 -17.28 27.98 -2.76
CA PRO A 72 -16.51 28.93 -1.96
C PRO A 72 -17.14 29.24 -0.59
N LYS A 73 -18.46 29.44 -0.54
CA LYS A 73 -19.18 29.73 0.72
C LYS A 73 -19.19 28.50 1.64
N ILE A 74 -19.37 27.30 1.06
CA ILE A 74 -19.28 26.04 1.81
C ILE A 74 -17.88 25.88 2.42
N GLU A 75 -16.83 26.13 1.65
CA GLU A 75 -15.45 26.08 2.14
C GLU A 75 -15.21 27.08 3.28
N GLU A 76 -15.76 28.28 3.18
CA GLU A 76 -15.68 29.27 4.24
C GLU A 76 -16.37 28.80 5.53
N CYS A 77 -17.56 28.23 5.43
CA CYS A 77 -18.25 27.62 6.58
C CYS A 77 -17.41 26.52 7.22
N PHE A 78 -16.82 25.63 6.44
CA PHE A 78 -15.97 24.57 7.01
C PHE A 78 -14.66 25.05 7.63
N GLN A 79 -14.15 26.21 7.22
CA GLN A 79 -12.98 26.82 7.84
C GLN A 79 -13.31 27.53 9.16
N THR A 80 -14.52 28.06 9.27
CA THR A 80 -14.93 28.92 10.39
C THR A 80 -15.70 28.16 11.47
N PHE A 81 -16.46 27.13 11.11
CA PHE A 81 -17.26 26.35 12.05
C PHE A 81 -16.39 25.29 12.74
N LYS A 82 -16.70 25.04 14.02
CA LYS A 82 -16.11 23.90 14.72
C LYS A 82 -16.80 22.61 14.30
N ALA A 83 -16.05 21.64 13.86
CA ALA A 83 -16.59 20.38 13.41
C ALA A 83 -16.37 19.26 14.44
N GLY A 84 -17.34 18.36 14.55
CA GLY A 84 -17.29 17.17 15.38
C GLY A 84 -17.90 15.96 14.70
N ALA A 85 -17.59 14.78 15.20
CA ALA A 85 -18.23 13.54 14.83
C ALA A 85 -18.87 12.86 16.06
N LEU A 86 -20.07 12.35 15.87
CA LEU A 86 -20.88 11.71 16.91
C LEU A 86 -21.29 10.30 16.47
N PRO A 87 -20.83 9.23 17.11
CA PRO A 87 -21.37 7.89 16.93
C PRO A 87 -22.80 7.84 17.49
N TYR A 88 -23.77 7.45 16.67
CA TYR A 88 -25.18 7.39 17.04
C TYR A 88 -25.70 5.97 17.16
N ILE A 89 -24.95 5.00 16.66
CA ILE A 89 -25.19 3.56 16.83
C ILE A 89 -23.86 2.81 16.77
N TRP A 90 -23.72 1.79 17.58
CA TRP A 90 -22.65 0.82 17.48
C TRP A 90 -23.24 -0.59 17.35
N GLN A 91 -22.55 -1.43 16.61
CA GLN A 91 -22.90 -2.82 16.37
C GLN A 91 -21.78 -3.75 16.83
N CYS A 92 -22.16 -4.90 17.36
CA CYS A 92 -21.21 -5.94 17.75
C CYS A 92 -21.78 -7.32 17.42
N SER A 93 -21.01 -8.16 16.75
CA SER A 93 -21.42 -9.54 16.54
C SER A 93 -20.82 -10.47 17.58
N ILE A 94 -21.56 -11.55 17.89
CA ILE A 94 -21.05 -12.76 18.55
C ILE A 94 -21.49 -13.92 17.66
N ASN A 95 -20.57 -14.45 16.86
CA ASN A 95 -20.88 -15.38 15.77
C ASN A 95 -21.94 -14.81 14.82
N ASP A 96 -23.12 -15.44 14.72
CA ASP A 96 -24.22 -14.99 13.87
C ASP A 96 -25.19 -14.01 14.54
N TRP A 97 -25.05 -13.79 15.84
CA TRP A 97 -25.81 -12.77 16.56
C TRP A 97 -25.27 -11.39 16.24
N VAL A 98 -26.09 -10.48 15.76
CA VAL A 98 -25.74 -9.08 15.55
C VAL A 98 -26.46 -8.23 16.59
N LEU A 99 -25.70 -7.63 17.47
CA LEU A 99 -26.15 -6.84 18.61
C LEU A 99 -25.92 -5.35 18.33
N TYR A 100 -26.76 -4.49 18.88
CA TYR A 100 -26.55 -3.05 18.79
C TYR A 100 -26.82 -2.31 20.09
N GLY A 101 -26.25 -1.12 20.19
CA GLY A 101 -26.57 -0.12 21.20
C GLY A 101 -26.51 1.28 20.59
N ARG A 102 -27.20 2.21 21.21
CA ARG A 102 -27.27 3.58 20.72
C ARG A 102 -26.21 4.46 21.40
N GLU A 103 -25.99 4.29 22.67
CA GLU A 103 -25.00 5.03 23.43
C GLU A 103 -23.64 4.31 23.40
N LEU A 104 -22.59 4.96 22.86
CA LEU A 104 -21.28 4.34 22.76
C LEU A 104 -20.70 3.88 24.12
N PRO A 105 -20.84 4.62 25.24
CA PRO A 105 -20.38 4.15 26.55
C PRO A 105 -21.01 2.84 27.01
N ASP A 106 -22.18 2.47 26.49
CA ASP A 106 -22.85 1.19 26.79
C ASP A 106 -22.08 0.00 26.23
N PHE A 107 -21.27 0.17 25.19
CA PHE A 107 -20.40 -0.87 24.66
C PHE A 107 -19.47 -1.45 25.75
N LYS A 108 -19.02 -0.62 26.66
CA LYS A 108 -18.25 -1.09 27.83
C LYS A 108 -19.02 -2.10 28.71
N LYS A 109 -20.35 -2.01 28.76
CA LYS A 109 -21.18 -2.97 29.49
C LYS A 109 -21.22 -4.32 28.79
N LEU A 110 -21.36 -4.31 27.45
CA LEU A 110 -21.27 -5.53 26.64
C LEU A 110 -19.90 -6.18 26.75
N LEU A 111 -18.80 -5.39 26.64
CA LEU A 111 -17.44 -5.91 26.79
C LEU A 111 -17.23 -6.60 28.16
N LYS A 112 -17.67 -5.98 29.27
CA LYS A 112 -17.59 -6.59 30.60
C LYS A 112 -18.37 -7.91 30.67
N TYR A 113 -19.53 -7.97 29.99
CA TYR A 113 -20.29 -9.20 29.89
C TYR A 113 -19.56 -10.29 29.14
N ILE A 114 -18.99 -9.97 27.95
CA ILE A 114 -18.19 -10.90 27.17
C ILE A 114 -16.98 -11.40 27.95
N VAL A 115 -16.22 -10.53 28.60
CA VAL A 115 -15.07 -10.89 29.45
C VAL A 115 -15.48 -11.89 30.53
N SER A 116 -16.62 -11.67 31.20
CA SER A 116 -17.11 -12.58 32.23
C SER A 116 -17.49 -13.97 31.70
N LYS A 117 -18.05 -14.02 30.49
CA LYS A 117 -18.47 -15.29 29.86
C LYS A 117 -17.30 -16.09 29.31
N VAL A 118 -16.28 -15.44 28.75
CA VAL A 118 -15.11 -16.14 28.19
C VAL A 118 -14.09 -16.57 29.25
N ASN A 119 -14.30 -16.20 30.50
CA ASN A 119 -13.56 -16.64 31.69
C ASN A 119 -12.03 -16.57 31.49
N GLY A 120 -11.51 -15.40 31.13
CA GLY A 120 -10.07 -15.15 30.96
C GLY A 120 -9.47 -15.65 29.64
N ALA A 121 -10.24 -16.30 28.75
CA ALA A 121 -9.76 -16.67 27.44
C ALA A 121 -9.38 -15.44 26.60
N GLU A 122 -8.22 -15.51 25.92
CA GLU A 122 -7.80 -14.44 24.97
C GLU A 122 -8.81 -14.37 23.83
N THR A 123 -9.42 -13.19 23.64
CA THR A 123 -10.56 -12.97 22.75
C THR A 123 -10.23 -11.91 21.71
N HIS A 124 -10.49 -12.19 20.43
CA HIS A 124 -10.18 -11.30 19.32
C HIS A 124 -11.43 -10.62 18.78
N PHE A 125 -11.42 -9.29 18.77
CA PHE A 125 -12.43 -8.44 18.15
C PHE A 125 -11.92 -7.92 16.81
N TRP A 126 -12.72 -8.03 15.78
CA TRP A 126 -12.41 -7.52 14.46
C TRP A 126 -13.15 -6.22 14.19
N ILE A 127 -12.40 -5.21 13.73
CA ILE A 127 -12.91 -3.90 13.33
C ILE A 127 -12.40 -3.62 11.93
N HIS A 128 -13.25 -3.11 11.04
CA HIS A 128 -12.81 -2.76 9.69
C HIS A 128 -12.35 -1.30 9.66
N ASN A 129 -11.03 -1.07 9.47
CA ASN A 129 -10.39 0.25 9.59
C ASN A 129 -10.46 0.84 11.01
N ILE A 130 -9.99 0.08 11.97
CA ILE A 130 -9.95 0.43 13.42
C ILE A 130 -9.46 1.87 13.73
N SER A 131 -8.83 2.56 12.77
CA SER A 131 -8.33 3.93 12.94
C SER A 131 -9.45 4.94 13.22
N TRP A 132 -10.66 4.69 12.70
CA TRP A 132 -11.82 5.54 12.95
C TRP A 132 -12.44 5.25 14.31
N GLU A 133 -12.79 4.01 14.58
CA GLU A 133 -13.40 3.60 15.85
C GLU A 133 -12.50 3.87 17.04
N TYR A 134 -11.17 3.82 16.85
CA TYR A 134 -10.22 4.13 17.91
C TYR A 134 -10.40 5.53 18.48
N GLN A 135 -10.74 6.53 17.65
CA GLN A 135 -10.91 7.91 18.11
C GLN A 135 -12.05 8.04 19.14
N PHE A 136 -13.06 7.21 19.04
CA PHE A 136 -14.18 7.15 19.99
C PHE A 136 -13.90 6.18 21.15
N LEU A 137 -13.31 5.04 20.86
CA LEU A 137 -13.08 3.99 21.85
C LEU A 137 -12.04 4.39 22.90
N ARG A 138 -11.06 5.21 22.55
CA ARG A 138 -9.99 5.64 23.46
C ARG A 138 -10.50 6.43 24.67
N GLU A 139 -11.64 7.09 24.55
CA GLU A 139 -12.27 7.87 25.63
C GLU A 139 -13.10 7.00 26.58
N ILE A 140 -13.52 5.84 26.14
CA ILE A 140 -14.36 4.94 26.96
C ILE A 140 -13.63 3.68 27.43
N LEU A 141 -12.54 3.28 26.75
CA LEU A 141 -11.76 2.09 27.06
C LEU A 141 -10.34 2.44 27.47
N THR A 142 -9.80 1.70 28.41
CA THR A 142 -8.39 1.79 28.83
C THR A 142 -7.62 0.64 28.20
N PHE A 143 -6.78 0.96 27.22
CA PHE A 143 -5.94 -0.03 26.55
C PHE A 143 -4.63 -0.21 27.32
N THR A 144 -4.26 -1.48 27.57
CA THR A 144 -3.02 -1.88 28.25
C THR A 144 -1.83 -1.93 27.32
N ASP A 145 -2.09 -2.11 26.01
CA ASP A 145 -1.07 -2.11 24.96
C ASP A 145 -1.67 -1.57 23.64
N LYS A 146 -0.92 -0.74 22.96
CA LYS A 146 -1.32 -0.08 21.72
C LYS A 146 -0.17 -0.15 20.72
N PHE A 147 -0.38 -0.78 19.58
CA PHE A 147 0.63 -0.82 18.52
C PHE A 147 0.17 -0.02 17.31
N PHE A 148 0.85 1.10 17.05
CA PHE A 148 0.60 1.98 15.93
C PHE A 148 1.60 1.74 14.80
N THR A 149 1.13 1.71 13.56
CA THR A 149 1.97 1.69 12.36
C THR A 149 2.36 3.09 11.91
N GLU A 150 1.49 4.05 12.17
CA GLU A 150 1.63 5.48 11.90
C GLU A 150 0.79 6.22 12.96
N ALA A 151 0.97 7.53 13.07
CA ALA A 151 0.11 8.36 13.92
C ALA A 151 -1.38 8.07 13.65
N ARG A 152 -2.15 7.85 14.69
CA ARG A 152 -3.60 7.52 14.66
C ARG A 152 -3.98 6.21 13.93
N LYS A 153 -3.02 5.39 13.50
CA LYS A 153 -3.30 4.15 12.76
C LYS A 153 -2.87 2.91 13.57
N PRO A 154 -3.69 2.48 14.54
CA PRO A 154 -3.39 1.28 15.29
C PRO A 154 -3.51 0.02 14.40
N LEU A 155 -2.60 -0.91 14.57
CA LEU A 155 -2.70 -2.26 14.02
C LEU A 155 -3.48 -3.18 14.94
N ASN A 156 -3.23 -3.07 16.22
CA ASN A 156 -3.96 -3.76 17.28
C ASN A 156 -3.96 -2.93 18.56
N LEU A 157 -5.00 -3.17 19.36
CA LEU A 157 -5.18 -2.57 20.68
C LEU A 157 -5.50 -3.70 21.66
N LYS A 158 -4.90 -3.67 22.83
CA LYS A 158 -5.13 -4.69 23.85
C LYS A 158 -5.78 -4.07 25.10
N MET A 159 -6.75 -4.74 25.63
CA MET A 159 -7.40 -4.43 26.90
C MET A 159 -7.62 -5.77 27.64
N ASP A 160 -6.89 -5.99 28.74
CA ASP A 160 -6.91 -7.26 29.47
C ASP A 160 -6.67 -8.48 28.57
N ASN A 161 -7.66 -9.37 28.45
CA ASN A 161 -7.64 -10.54 27.58
C ASN A 161 -8.28 -10.28 26.20
N ILE A 162 -8.70 -9.05 25.90
CA ILE A 162 -9.28 -8.66 24.61
C ILE A 162 -8.21 -8.05 23.71
N ILE A 163 -8.20 -8.45 22.44
CA ILE A 163 -7.35 -7.90 21.39
C ILE A 163 -8.23 -7.42 20.24
N PHE A 164 -8.27 -6.11 20.02
CA PHE A 164 -8.92 -5.52 18.85
C PHE A 164 -7.96 -5.56 17.66
N ARG A 165 -8.45 -5.99 16.50
CA ARG A 165 -7.67 -6.25 15.29
C ARG A 165 -8.31 -5.58 14.08
N CYS A 166 -7.48 -5.06 13.18
CA CYS A 166 -7.94 -4.40 11.97
C CYS A 166 -8.13 -5.39 10.81
N SER A 167 -9.35 -5.63 10.36
CA SER A 167 -9.62 -6.48 9.19
C SER A 167 -9.24 -5.81 7.87
N TYR A 168 -9.23 -4.48 7.79
CA TYR A 168 -8.68 -3.78 6.63
C TYR A 168 -7.19 -4.09 6.39
N ARG A 169 -6.38 -4.17 7.45
CA ARG A 169 -4.95 -4.54 7.35
C ARG A 169 -4.75 -6.02 6.95
N LEU A 170 -5.72 -6.87 7.24
CA LEU A 170 -5.71 -8.27 6.84
C LEU A 170 -6.06 -8.43 5.35
N THR A 171 -7.03 -7.65 4.84
CA THR A 171 -7.55 -7.78 3.48
C THR A 171 -6.96 -6.78 2.49
N ASN A 172 -6.62 -5.59 2.96
CA ASN A 172 -6.27 -4.41 2.18
C ASN A 172 -7.36 -4.01 1.16
N LEU A 173 -8.62 -4.25 1.50
CA LEU A 173 -9.80 -3.98 0.69
C LEU A 173 -10.77 -3.11 1.46
N SER A 174 -11.55 -2.27 0.77
CA SER A 174 -12.73 -1.67 1.38
C SER A 174 -13.76 -2.74 1.74
N LEU A 175 -14.63 -2.48 2.71
CA LEU A 175 -15.63 -3.44 3.15
C LEU A 175 -16.56 -3.86 1.99
N ALA A 176 -16.96 -2.92 1.14
CA ALA A 176 -17.76 -3.20 -0.06
C ALA A 176 -17.05 -4.16 -1.03
N LYS A 177 -15.76 -3.91 -1.34
CA LYS A 177 -14.98 -4.82 -2.18
C LYS A 177 -14.75 -6.18 -1.54
N TRP A 178 -14.59 -6.22 -0.22
CA TRP A 178 -14.47 -7.47 0.49
C TRP A 178 -15.77 -8.26 0.42
N GLY A 179 -16.94 -7.59 0.62
CA GLY A 179 -18.26 -8.18 0.47
C GLY A 179 -18.51 -8.75 -0.93
N GLU A 180 -18.26 -7.95 -1.97
CA GLU A 180 -18.33 -8.38 -3.35
C GLU A 180 -17.52 -9.67 -3.62
N GLN A 181 -16.31 -9.74 -3.09
CA GLN A 181 -15.42 -10.90 -3.28
C GLN A 181 -15.90 -12.19 -2.59
N ILE A 182 -16.59 -12.06 -1.47
CA ILE A 182 -17.08 -13.22 -0.69
C ILE A 182 -18.56 -13.53 -0.96
N GLY A 183 -19.18 -12.84 -1.92
CA GLY A 183 -20.58 -13.04 -2.30
C GLY A 183 -21.57 -12.59 -1.22
N VAL A 184 -21.20 -11.60 -0.42
CA VAL A 184 -22.07 -10.96 0.59
C VAL A 184 -22.14 -9.47 0.27
N ASP A 185 -23.22 -9.03 -0.31
CA ASP A 185 -23.37 -7.64 -0.73
C ASP A 185 -23.43 -6.70 0.48
N LYS A 186 -22.63 -5.64 0.43
CA LYS A 186 -22.79 -4.51 1.33
C LYS A 186 -24.00 -3.68 0.86
N ALA A 187 -24.89 -3.31 1.77
CA ALA A 187 -25.95 -2.35 1.48
C ALA A 187 -25.35 -1.00 1.07
N VAL A 188 -25.90 -0.35 0.05
CA VAL A 188 -25.40 0.91 -0.49
C VAL A 188 -26.56 1.89 -0.66
N GLY A 189 -26.36 3.12 -0.15
CA GLY A 189 -27.31 4.23 -0.37
C GLY A 189 -28.48 4.32 0.62
N ASP A 190 -28.54 3.46 1.63
CA ASP A 190 -29.63 3.42 2.61
C ASP A 190 -29.42 4.33 3.82
N LEU A 191 -28.25 4.98 3.91
CA LEU A 191 -27.89 5.90 4.98
C LEU A 191 -27.46 7.25 4.41
N ASP A 192 -28.09 8.33 4.88
CA ASP A 192 -27.68 9.68 4.56
C ASP A 192 -26.56 10.16 5.50
N TYR A 193 -25.31 10.07 5.04
CA TYR A 193 -24.14 10.52 5.80
C TYR A 193 -24.04 12.02 6.01
N HIS A 194 -24.87 12.81 5.34
CA HIS A 194 -24.89 14.27 5.44
C HIS A 194 -25.94 14.78 6.45
N ALA A 195 -26.82 13.91 6.91
CA ALA A 195 -27.81 14.23 7.93
C ALA A 195 -27.24 14.19 9.34
N LEU A 196 -27.89 14.88 10.28
CA LEU A 196 -27.61 14.76 11.70
C LEU A 196 -28.37 13.56 12.30
N TYR A 197 -27.61 12.73 13.00
CA TYR A 197 -28.15 11.63 13.80
C TYR A 197 -27.58 11.71 15.22
N THR A 198 -28.41 11.35 16.19
CA THR A 198 -28.01 11.21 17.58
C THR A 198 -28.40 9.81 18.09
N PRO A 199 -27.92 9.39 19.24
CA PRO A 199 -28.42 8.16 19.88
C PRO A 199 -29.94 8.12 20.09
N ARG A 200 -30.64 9.26 20.00
CA ARG A 200 -32.09 9.39 20.14
C ARG A 200 -32.86 9.34 18.82
N SER A 201 -32.18 9.52 17.69
CA SER A 201 -32.82 9.51 16.37
C SER A 201 -33.47 8.16 16.06
N ASP A 202 -34.66 8.15 15.50
CA ASP A 202 -35.24 6.94 14.91
C ASP A 202 -34.56 6.70 13.54
N LEU A 203 -33.90 5.55 13.40
CA LEU A 203 -33.18 5.23 12.17
C LEU A 203 -34.05 4.56 11.11
N GLY A 204 -35.20 3.96 11.52
CA GLY A 204 -36.02 3.17 10.60
C GLY A 204 -35.34 1.87 10.15
N GLU A 205 -36.03 1.11 9.30
CA GLU A 205 -35.60 -0.24 8.91
C GLU A 205 -34.37 -0.25 7.98
N LYS A 206 -34.32 0.66 7.01
CA LYS A 206 -33.23 0.68 6.01
C LYS A 206 -31.85 1.00 6.59
N PRO A 207 -31.66 2.07 7.38
CA PRO A 207 -30.40 2.33 8.07
C PRO A 207 -30.01 1.19 9.04
N MET A 208 -30.97 0.61 9.74
CA MET A 208 -30.70 -0.53 10.61
C MET A 208 -30.23 -1.77 9.82
N PHE A 209 -30.82 -2.03 8.65
CA PHE A 209 -30.37 -3.07 7.74
C PHE A 209 -28.97 -2.80 7.21
N TYR A 210 -28.67 -1.55 6.86
CA TYR A 210 -27.32 -1.12 6.45
C TYR A 210 -26.28 -1.48 7.50
N CYS A 211 -26.51 -1.10 8.76
CA CYS A 211 -25.62 -1.39 9.90
C CYS A 211 -25.43 -2.91 10.11
N GLU A 212 -26.47 -3.70 9.92
CA GLU A 212 -26.39 -5.15 10.01
C GLU A 212 -25.51 -5.74 8.90
N GLN A 213 -25.63 -5.26 7.66
CA GLN A 213 -24.91 -5.79 6.51
C GLN A 213 -23.41 -5.58 6.63
N ASP A 214 -22.94 -4.47 7.20
CA ASP A 214 -21.50 -4.25 7.41
C ASP A 214 -20.90 -5.33 8.32
N LEU A 215 -21.57 -5.69 9.40
CA LEU A 215 -21.15 -6.82 10.23
C LEU A 215 -21.28 -8.16 9.52
N ARG A 216 -22.32 -8.39 8.70
CA ARG A 216 -22.49 -9.64 7.93
C ARG A 216 -21.31 -9.90 7.00
N VAL A 217 -20.83 -8.88 6.30
CA VAL A 217 -19.63 -8.96 5.49
C VAL A 217 -18.41 -9.36 6.34
N MET A 218 -18.21 -8.70 7.47
CA MET A 218 -17.09 -9.00 8.37
C MET A 218 -17.16 -10.42 8.93
N ILE A 219 -18.32 -10.86 9.40
CA ILE A 219 -18.55 -12.22 9.94
C ILE A 219 -18.23 -13.27 8.87
N ALA A 220 -18.77 -13.12 7.67
CA ALA A 220 -18.54 -14.05 6.56
C ALA A 220 -17.07 -14.10 6.16
N GLY A 221 -16.42 -12.93 6.03
CA GLY A 221 -15.03 -12.80 5.69
C GLY A 221 -14.10 -13.43 6.73
N ILE A 222 -14.29 -13.15 8.02
CA ILE A 222 -13.50 -13.76 9.10
C ILE A 222 -13.75 -15.26 9.19
N ARG A 223 -14.98 -15.71 8.94
CA ARG A 223 -15.33 -17.14 8.87
C ARG A 223 -14.54 -17.85 7.77
N ASN A 224 -14.36 -17.24 6.60
CA ASN A 224 -13.56 -17.79 5.54
C ASN A 224 -12.08 -17.88 5.94
N TYR A 225 -11.52 -16.84 6.58
CA TYR A 225 -10.18 -16.92 7.16
C TYR A 225 -10.06 -18.00 8.24
N LYS A 226 -11.06 -18.15 9.12
CA LYS A 226 -11.07 -19.20 10.14
C LYS A 226 -11.01 -20.61 9.51
N LYS A 227 -11.71 -20.86 8.39
CA LYS A 227 -11.59 -22.12 7.64
C LYS A 227 -10.15 -22.41 7.18
N LEU A 228 -9.41 -21.37 6.75
CA LEU A 228 -8.00 -21.49 6.30
C LEU A 228 -7.03 -21.70 7.47
N TYR A 229 -7.30 -21.07 8.62
CA TYR A 229 -6.35 -21.02 9.75
C TYR A 229 -6.77 -21.91 10.93
N LYS A 230 -7.93 -22.56 10.88
CA LYS A 230 -8.58 -23.39 11.92
C LYS A 230 -9.07 -22.59 13.12
N HIS A 231 -8.28 -21.65 13.62
CA HIS A 231 -8.61 -20.87 14.83
C HIS A 231 -8.49 -19.37 14.57
N ILE A 232 -9.34 -18.58 15.23
CA ILE A 232 -9.34 -17.10 15.14
C ILE A 232 -7.99 -16.53 15.54
N LYS A 233 -7.35 -17.07 16.57
CA LYS A 233 -6.02 -16.67 17.04
C LYS A 233 -4.94 -16.80 15.96
N ASP A 234 -5.06 -17.79 15.08
CA ASP A 234 -4.03 -18.11 14.07
C ASP A 234 -4.18 -17.28 12.79
N ILE A 235 -5.29 -16.56 12.63
CA ILE A 235 -5.44 -15.58 11.54
C ILE A 235 -4.39 -14.49 11.73
N PRO A 236 -3.58 -14.16 10.71
CA PRO A 236 -2.55 -13.12 10.84
C PRO A 236 -3.16 -11.73 11.02
N PHE A 237 -2.40 -10.79 11.58
CA PHE A 237 -2.83 -9.39 11.73
C PHE A 237 -2.83 -8.62 10.41
N THR A 238 -1.97 -9.03 9.49
CA THR A 238 -1.78 -8.37 8.20
C THR A 238 -1.70 -9.39 7.08
N GLN A 239 -1.90 -8.93 5.86
CA GLN A 239 -1.78 -9.73 4.65
C GLN A 239 -0.40 -10.42 4.53
N THR A 240 0.69 -9.75 4.95
CA THR A 240 2.05 -10.30 4.94
C THR A 240 2.29 -11.38 5.97
N GLY A 241 1.40 -11.53 6.94
CA GLY A 241 1.53 -12.57 7.98
C GLY A 241 1.38 -14.00 7.48
N MET A 242 0.68 -14.21 6.35
CA MET A 242 0.51 -15.54 5.74
C MET A 242 1.82 -16.10 5.20
N PRO A 243 2.46 -15.47 4.21
CA PRO A 243 3.71 -15.97 3.68
C PRO A 243 4.81 -15.98 4.75
N ARG A 244 4.78 -15.06 5.71
CA ARG A 244 5.70 -15.07 6.87
C ARG A 244 5.63 -16.40 7.62
N ARG A 245 4.42 -16.85 7.97
CA ARG A 245 4.24 -18.12 8.67
C ARG A 245 4.73 -19.32 7.86
N ASP A 246 4.37 -19.36 6.58
CA ASP A 246 4.68 -20.48 5.70
C ASP A 246 6.20 -20.58 5.46
N ILE A 247 6.86 -19.47 5.11
CA ILE A 247 8.32 -19.42 4.92
C ILE A 247 9.05 -19.72 6.22
N LYS A 248 8.56 -19.23 7.36
CA LYS A 248 9.12 -19.56 8.67
C LYS A 248 9.10 -21.05 8.95
N ASN A 249 7.97 -21.71 8.68
CA ASN A 249 7.82 -23.14 8.87
C ASN A 249 8.72 -23.96 7.93
N LEU A 250 8.84 -23.53 6.67
CA LEU A 250 9.76 -24.11 5.71
C LEU A 250 11.22 -23.92 6.12
N GLY A 251 11.59 -22.70 6.52
CA GLY A 251 12.95 -22.34 6.94
C GLY A 251 13.41 -23.13 8.15
N ARG A 252 12.54 -23.40 9.14
CA ARG A 252 12.84 -24.26 10.29
C ARG A 252 13.15 -25.71 9.88
N LYS A 253 12.58 -26.19 8.80
CA LYS A 253 12.82 -27.54 8.26
C LYS A 253 14.05 -27.60 7.36
N THR A 254 14.57 -26.46 6.93
CA THR A 254 15.72 -26.36 6.02
C THR A 254 17.01 -26.24 6.84
N LYS A 255 17.87 -27.25 6.72
CA LYS A 255 19.14 -27.32 7.48
C LYS A 255 20.01 -26.09 7.21
N GLY A 256 20.43 -25.40 8.27
CA GLY A 256 21.33 -24.24 8.21
C GLY A 256 20.68 -22.91 7.83
N PHE A 257 19.42 -22.90 7.36
CA PHE A 257 18.76 -21.67 6.88
C PHE A 257 18.61 -20.60 7.98
N THR A 258 18.15 -20.99 9.17
CA THR A 258 17.97 -20.06 10.29
C THR A 258 19.29 -19.40 10.72
N ALA A 259 20.37 -20.15 10.72
CA ALA A 259 21.72 -19.64 11.02
C ALA A 259 22.22 -18.70 9.91
N LYS A 260 21.95 -19.02 8.64
CA LYS A 260 22.28 -18.17 7.49
C LYS A 260 21.57 -16.83 7.59
N VAL A 261 20.25 -16.84 7.84
CA VAL A 261 19.46 -15.60 8.03
C VAL A 261 20.03 -14.76 9.17
N ALA A 262 20.30 -15.35 10.33
CA ALA A 262 20.85 -14.65 11.49
C ALA A 262 22.21 -13.99 11.18
N LYS A 263 23.10 -14.67 10.43
CA LYS A 263 24.40 -14.10 10.03
C LYS A 263 24.27 -12.89 9.10
N MET A 264 23.24 -12.87 8.23
CA MET A 264 23.03 -11.82 7.24
C MET A 264 22.26 -10.61 7.78
N GLN A 265 21.76 -10.68 9.02
CA GLN A 265 21.15 -9.52 9.67
C GLN A 265 22.21 -8.52 10.13
N PRO A 266 21.89 -7.21 10.11
CA PRO A 266 22.79 -6.21 10.68
C PRO A 266 23.01 -6.48 12.17
N LYS A 267 24.26 -6.32 12.61
CA LYS A 267 24.67 -6.61 14.00
C LYS A 267 24.86 -5.34 14.81
N THR A 268 25.03 -4.21 14.15
CA THR A 268 25.26 -2.89 14.77
C THR A 268 24.27 -1.86 14.23
N ALA A 269 24.08 -0.76 14.96
CA ALA A 269 23.26 0.36 14.51
C ALA A 269 23.82 0.98 13.21
N GLU A 270 25.16 1.05 13.06
CA GLU A 270 25.83 1.51 11.83
C GLU A 270 25.46 0.63 10.65
N GLU A 271 25.55 -0.71 10.77
CA GLU A 271 25.20 -1.64 9.70
C GLU A 271 23.72 -1.52 9.31
N TRP A 272 22.83 -1.38 10.29
CA TRP A 272 21.43 -1.14 10.02
C TRP A 272 21.20 0.16 9.23
N LYS A 273 21.83 1.26 9.65
CA LYS A 273 21.73 2.55 8.95
C LYS A 273 22.24 2.45 7.51
N VAL A 274 23.32 1.69 7.26
CA VAL A 274 23.86 1.43 5.92
C VAL A 274 22.84 0.64 5.08
N TYR A 275 22.32 -0.48 5.59
CA TYR A 275 21.34 -1.28 4.86
C TYR A 275 20.04 -0.51 4.58
N HIS A 276 19.56 0.25 5.57
CA HIS A 276 18.37 1.08 5.43
C HIS A 276 18.58 2.21 4.40
N ALA A 277 19.74 2.86 4.39
CA ALA A 277 20.09 3.88 3.41
C ALA A 277 20.27 3.32 1.99
N THR A 278 20.66 2.04 1.85
CA THR A 278 20.81 1.37 0.57
C THR A 278 19.46 1.03 -0.07
N TYR A 279 18.41 0.80 0.73
CA TYR A 279 17.10 0.44 0.21
C TYR A 279 16.52 1.55 -0.67
N ALA A 280 16.14 1.20 -1.90
CA ALA A 280 15.36 2.05 -2.79
C ALA A 280 14.19 1.23 -3.35
N GLY A 281 12.99 1.77 -3.28
CA GLY A 281 11.77 1.12 -3.79
C GLY A 281 11.71 1.01 -5.32
N GLY A 282 10.52 0.72 -5.84
CA GLY A 282 10.26 0.70 -7.27
C GLY A 282 10.50 2.07 -7.93
N LEU A 283 10.87 2.04 -9.20
CA LEU A 283 11.14 3.23 -9.98
C LEU A 283 9.84 3.77 -10.58
N THR A 284 9.58 5.05 -10.35
CA THR A 284 8.54 5.79 -11.08
C THR A 284 9.15 7.03 -11.69
N LEU A 285 8.94 7.26 -12.97
CA LEU A 285 9.39 8.46 -13.66
C LEU A 285 8.46 8.83 -14.82
N ILE A 286 8.54 10.07 -15.24
CA ILE A 286 7.95 10.59 -16.48
C ILE A 286 9.07 11.13 -17.35
N ASN A 287 8.94 10.91 -18.66
CA ASN A 287 9.76 11.60 -19.62
C ASN A 287 9.26 13.06 -19.74
N PRO A 288 10.11 14.05 -19.48
CA PRO A 288 9.70 15.46 -19.51
C PRO A 288 9.16 15.88 -20.87
N ASP A 289 9.66 15.29 -21.95
CA ASP A 289 9.23 15.57 -23.32
C ASP A 289 7.79 15.17 -23.62
N HIS A 290 7.22 14.24 -22.84
CA HIS A 290 5.86 13.74 -22.98
C HIS A 290 4.90 14.34 -21.93
N ALA A 291 5.43 15.09 -20.97
CA ALA A 291 4.62 15.69 -19.90
C ALA A 291 3.68 16.77 -20.46
N GLY A 292 2.40 16.70 -20.12
CA GLY A 292 1.38 17.67 -20.56
C GLY A 292 0.90 17.49 -22.00
N ILE A 293 1.39 16.48 -22.73
CA ILE A 293 0.91 16.16 -24.08
C ILE A 293 -0.27 15.20 -23.99
N LEU A 294 -1.39 15.56 -24.60
CA LEU A 294 -2.50 14.64 -24.81
C LEU A 294 -2.20 13.80 -26.05
N TYR A 295 -2.10 12.49 -25.87
CA TYR A 295 -2.03 11.55 -26.96
C TYR A 295 -3.41 11.00 -27.25
N GLN A 296 -3.84 11.11 -28.53
CA GLN A 296 -5.09 10.58 -29.07
C GLN A 296 -4.73 9.51 -30.09
N CYS A 297 -4.84 8.27 -29.69
CA CYS A 297 -4.33 7.10 -30.43
C CYS A 297 -5.49 6.36 -31.09
N HIS A 298 -6.29 7.09 -31.89
CA HIS A 298 -7.37 6.49 -32.65
C HIS A 298 -6.81 5.60 -33.77
N THR A 299 -7.54 4.53 -34.07
CA THR A 299 -7.24 3.78 -35.30
C THR A 299 -7.67 4.63 -36.50
N PRO A 300 -6.95 4.56 -37.64
CA PRO A 300 -7.30 5.35 -38.84
C PRO A 300 -8.76 5.23 -39.27
N ASP A 301 -9.38 4.06 -39.02
CA ASP A 301 -10.77 3.76 -39.40
C ASP A 301 -11.81 4.16 -38.35
N ALA A 302 -11.39 4.70 -37.20
CA ALA A 302 -12.34 5.09 -36.15
C ALA A 302 -12.89 6.52 -36.38
N PRO A 303 -14.21 6.75 -36.17
CA PRO A 303 -14.77 8.09 -36.22
C PRO A 303 -14.04 9.00 -35.22
N GLY A 304 -13.55 10.15 -35.68
CA GLY A 304 -12.82 11.11 -34.85
C GLY A 304 -11.34 10.86 -34.72
N TYR A 305 -10.75 10.02 -35.60
CA TYR A 305 -9.30 9.82 -35.65
C TYR A 305 -8.55 11.15 -35.77
N ILE A 306 -7.64 11.39 -34.88
CA ILE A 306 -6.71 12.52 -34.91
C ILE A 306 -5.29 11.97 -34.85
N ASN A 307 -4.55 12.18 -35.94
CA ASN A 307 -3.14 11.81 -35.98
C ASN A 307 -2.29 12.87 -35.27
N VAL A 308 -1.70 12.53 -34.13
CA VAL A 308 -0.86 13.43 -33.34
C VAL A 308 0.62 13.39 -33.80
N SER A 309 0.96 12.47 -34.70
CA SER A 309 2.30 12.43 -35.27
C SER A 309 2.44 13.46 -36.40
N SER A 310 3.64 13.98 -36.58
CA SER A 310 4.00 14.81 -37.74
C SER A 310 3.93 14.02 -39.07
N ASN A 311 3.75 12.70 -39.00
CA ASN A 311 3.56 11.82 -40.15
C ASN A 311 2.13 11.26 -40.16
N PRO A 312 1.24 11.71 -41.03
CA PRO A 312 -0.15 11.24 -41.15
C PRO A 312 -0.28 9.73 -41.36
N ASP A 313 0.71 9.10 -41.99
CA ASP A 313 0.70 7.68 -42.36
C ASP A 313 1.14 6.76 -41.23
N ASN A 314 1.57 7.29 -40.09
CA ASN A 314 2.07 6.50 -38.99
C ASN A 314 1.55 7.03 -37.63
N PRO A 315 0.32 6.66 -37.24
CA PRO A 315 -0.26 7.08 -35.96
C PRO A 315 0.57 6.60 -34.79
N ILE A 316 0.86 7.50 -33.83
CA ILE A 316 1.62 7.16 -32.64
C ILE A 316 0.67 6.45 -31.66
N ALA A 317 0.70 5.13 -31.65
CA ALA A 317 -0.02 4.33 -30.67
C ALA A 317 0.66 4.45 -29.30
N GLN A 318 -0.10 4.90 -28.28
CA GLN A 318 0.36 4.82 -26.89
C GLN A 318 0.00 3.46 -26.32
N ARG A 319 1.03 2.69 -25.93
CA ARG A 319 0.89 1.33 -25.40
C ARG A 319 1.53 1.22 -24.02
N SER A 320 1.02 0.28 -23.23
CA SER A 320 1.61 -0.13 -21.96
C SER A 320 2.20 -1.53 -22.11
N VAL A 321 3.47 -1.68 -21.80
CA VAL A 321 4.11 -2.99 -21.59
C VAL A 321 4.31 -3.20 -20.09
N ASP A 322 3.91 -4.37 -19.61
CA ASP A 322 3.96 -4.71 -18.17
C ASP A 322 4.72 -6.01 -17.95
N ARG A 323 5.54 -6.06 -16.91
CA ARG A 323 6.34 -7.24 -16.55
C ARG A 323 5.57 -8.15 -15.60
N LYS A 324 5.27 -9.36 -16.06
CA LYS A 324 4.53 -10.36 -15.25
C LYS A 324 5.22 -10.71 -13.95
N SER A 325 4.62 -10.29 -12.83
CA SER A 325 5.12 -10.57 -11.48
C SER A 325 6.60 -10.20 -11.31
N ALA A 326 6.91 -8.94 -11.54
CA ALA A 326 8.27 -8.38 -11.64
C ALA A 326 9.17 -8.68 -10.43
N TYR A 327 8.71 -8.46 -9.19
CA TYR A 327 9.49 -8.78 -8.00
C TYR A 327 9.73 -10.29 -7.81
N PRO A 328 8.73 -11.18 -7.98
CA PRO A 328 8.96 -12.61 -8.04
C PRO A 328 9.98 -13.03 -9.12
N ALA A 329 9.95 -12.42 -10.30
CA ALA A 329 10.95 -12.67 -11.33
C ALA A 329 12.35 -12.21 -10.91
N ALA A 330 12.46 -11.04 -10.26
CA ALA A 330 13.72 -10.56 -9.71
C ALA A 330 14.28 -11.51 -8.65
N MET A 331 13.46 -12.22 -7.88
CA MET A 331 13.90 -13.19 -6.88
C MET A 331 14.65 -14.41 -7.46
N LEU A 332 14.66 -14.59 -8.76
CA LEU A 332 15.45 -15.62 -9.46
C LEU A 332 16.90 -15.20 -9.75
N GLU A 333 17.28 -13.96 -9.44
CA GLU A 333 18.64 -13.48 -9.50
C GLU A 333 19.52 -14.09 -8.39
N LYS A 334 20.82 -13.82 -8.44
CA LYS A 334 21.72 -14.13 -7.32
C LYS A 334 21.65 -13.05 -6.24
N TYR A 335 21.90 -13.46 -5.02
CA TYR A 335 21.77 -12.65 -3.81
C TYR A 335 22.95 -12.87 -2.86
N PRO A 336 23.26 -11.91 -1.95
CA PRO A 336 24.22 -12.16 -0.89
C PRO A 336 23.86 -13.44 -0.12
N CYS A 337 24.81 -14.34 0.03
CA CYS A 337 24.66 -15.56 0.80
C CYS A 337 25.53 -15.58 2.06
N SER A 338 26.32 -14.55 2.28
CA SER A 338 27.14 -14.28 3.45
C SER A 338 26.84 -12.89 4.05
N GLU A 339 27.42 -12.60 5.22
CA GLU A 339 27.53 -11.24 5.72
C GLU A 339 28.43 -10.39 4.79
N PHE A 340 28.27 -9.07 4.87
CA PHE A 340 29.12 -8.13 4.16
C PHE A 340 30.40 -7.81 4.94
N PHE A 341 31.54 -8.08 4.35
CA PHE A 341 32.85 -7.82 4.93
C PHE A 341 33.39 -6.49 4.43
N LYS A 342 33.84 -5.60 5.34
CA LYS A 342 34.55 -4.37 4.96
C LYS A 342 35.88 -4.72 4.31
N THR A 343 36.23 -4.00 3.24
CA THR A 343 37.51 -4.11 2.54
C THR A 343 38.03 -2.73 2.16
N SER A 344 39.35 -2.61 2.05
CA SER A 344 40.02 -1.41 1.54
C SER A 344 40.29 -1.47 0.04
N SER A 345 40.07 -2.62 -0.62
CA SER A 345 40.23 -2.76 -2.06
C SER A 345 39.19 -1.95 -2.81
N ALA A 346 39.52 -1.47 -3.99
CA ALA A 346 38.54 -0.94 -4.92
C ALA A 346 37.55 -2.06 -5.33
N PRO A 347 36.25 -1.75 -5.58
CA PRO A 347 35.31 -2.76 -6.01
C PRO A 347 35.64 -3.28 -7.40
N ASP A 348 35.74 -4.58 -7.55
CA ASP A 348 35.75 -5.25 -8.85
C ASP A 348 34.31 -5.65 -9.18
N TRP A 349 33.66 -4.85 -10.02
CA TRP A 349 32.24 -5.01 -10.35
C TRP A 349 31.95 -6.26 -11.21
N GLU A 350 32.97 -7.02 -11.61
CA GLU A 350 32.88 -8.19 -12.48
C GLU A 350 33.32 -9.51 -11.80
N ASP A 351 33.73 -9.46 -10.52
CA ASP A 351 34.21 -10.63 -9.76
C ASP A 351 33.10 -11.65 -9.40
N GLY A 352 31.83 -11.30 -9.70
CA GLY A 352 30.68 -12.14 -9.43
C GLY A 352 30.18 -12.14 -7.97
N ASN A 353 30.80 -11.36 -7.11
CA ASN A 353 30.35 -11.13 -5.74
C ASN A 353 29.34 -9.98 -5.67
N HIS A 354 28.80 -9.77 -4.48
CA HIS A 354 27.92 -8.63 -4.21
C HIS A 354 28.66 -7.51 -3.50
N HIS A 355 28.52 -6.30 -4.02
CA HIS A 355 29.19 -5.12 -3.53
C HIS A 355 28.19 -4.12 -2.96
N LEU A 356 28.52 -3.53 -1.80
CA LEU A 356 27.82 -2.44 -1.18
C LEU A 356 28.83 -1.32 -0.91
N CYS A 357 28.73 -0.22 -1.64
CA CYS A 357 29.70 0.86 -1.61
C CYS A 357 29.04 2.18 -1.24
N LEU A 358 29.76 3.00 -0.45
CA LEU A 358 29.49 4.44 -0.37
C LEU A 358 30.30 5.12 -1.45
N LEU A 359 29.63 5.59 -2.50
CA LEU A 359 30.23 6.22 -3.66
C LEU A 359 29.91 7.71 -3.67
N GLU A 360 30.86 8.50 -4.13
CA GLU A 360 30.70 9.92 -4.43
C GLU A 360 31.05 10.18 -5.89
N PHE A 361 30.15 10.83 -6.62
CA PHE A 361 30.29 11.19 -8.02
C PHE A 361 30.54 12.70 -8.15
N ARG A 362 31.51 13.09 -8.99
CA ARG A 362 31.79 14.45 -9.37
C ARG A 362 31.26 14.72 -10.79
N ASN A 363 30.57 15.85 -10.96
CA ASN A 363 29.97 16.26 -12.22
C ASN A 363 29.05 15.18 -12.84
N LEU A 364 28.18 14.63 -12.01
CA LEU A 364 27.20 13.64 -12.45
C LEU A 364 26.22 14.29 -13.44
N LYS A 365 26.12 13.77 -14.67
CA LYS A 365 25.22 14.26 -15.72
C LYS A 365 24.45 13.12 -16.36
N ALA A 366 23.18 13.34 -16.62
CA ALA A 366 22.34 12.41 -17.36
C ALA A 366 22.75 12.31 -18.83
N ARG A 367 22.72 11.10 -19.39
CA ARG A 367 22.94 10.84 -20.83
C ARG A 367 21.68 11.04 -21.65
N TYR A 368 20.52 10.96 -21.00
CA TYR A 368 19.19 10.97 -21.61
C TYR A 368 18.26 11.85 -20.78
N ASP A 369 17.17 12.32 -21.38
CA ASP A 369 16.13 13.09 -20.68
C ASP A 369 15.36 12.23 -19.67
N VAL A 370 15.34 10.92 -19.90
CA VAL A 370 14.83 9.92 -18.94
C VAL A 370 15.93 9.54 -17.96
N THR A 371 15.72 9.88 -16.70
CA THR A 371 16.72 9.71 -15.63
C THR A 371 16.18 8.88 -14.47
N PRO A 372 16.77 7.70 -14.16
CA PRO A 372 16.18 6.80 -13.17
C PRO A 372 16.52 7.12 -11.71
N TRP A 373 17.53 7.94 -11.42
CA TRP A 373 18.05 8.09 -10.07
C TRP A 373 17.42 9.25 -9.31
N SER A 374 17.00 8.99 -8.06
CA SER A 374 16.32 9.98 -7.22
C SER A 374 17.28 10.82 -6.40
N ALA A 375 17.03 12.15 -6.36
CA ALA A 375 17.76 13.09 -5.52
C ALA A 375 17.34 13.07 -4.03
N SER A 376 16.29 12.35 -3.68
CA SER A 376 15.69 12.42 -2.32
C SER A 376 16.48 11.64 -1.26
N LYS A 377 17.39 10.74 -1.63
CA LYS A 377 18.21 10.00 -0.67
C LYS A 377 19.27 10.89 -0.06
N ARG A 378 19.09 11.22 1.21
CA ARG A 378 20.06 11.99 1.99
C ARG A 378 20.95 11.05 2.77
N ILE A 379 22.26 11.26 2.68
CA ILE A 379 23.27 10.41 3.29
C ILE A 379 24.12 11.24 4.22
N MET A 380 24.53 10.59 5.32
CA MET A 380 25.52 11.14 6.25
C MET A 380 26.91 10.69 5.82
N ILE A 381 27.80 11.62 5.50
CA ILE A 381 29.23 11.35 5.33
C ILE A 381 29.96 12.03 6.47
N GLN A 382 30.77 11.30 7.18
CA GLN A 382 31.57 11.81 8.33
C GLN A 382 30.73 12.55 9.38
N GLY A 383 29.52 12.07 9.64
CA GLY A 383 28.62 12.68 10.63
C GLY A 383 27.85 13.93 10.15
N ALA A 384 28.13 14.45 8.96
CA ALA A 384 27.42 15.58 8.38
C ALA A 384 26.37 15.12 7.36
N LYS A 385 25.21 15.78 7.39
CA LYS A 385 24.14 15.54 6.41
C LYS A 385 24.60 16.04 5.04
N TYR A 386 24.69 15.13 4.08
CA TYR A 386 25.11 15.48 2.74
C TYR A 386 23.94 16.06 1.95
N ASN A 387 24.10 17.26 1.42
CA ASN A 387 23.21 17.85 0.43
C ASN A 387 23.92 17.84 -0.93
N PRO A 388 23.26 17.38 -2.01
CA PRO A 388 23.85 17.47 -3.35
C PRO A 388 24.12 18.92 -3.76
N ASP A 389 25.32 19.21 -4.21
CA ASP A 389 25.71 20.54 -4.70
C ASP A 389 25.38 20.65 -6.20
N GLY A 390 24.95 21.84 -6.66
CA GLY A 390 24.64 22.11 -8.07
C GLY A 390 23.55 21.21 -8.63
N LEU A 391 22.57 20.81 -7.81
CA LEU A 391 21.54 19.86 -8.19
C LEU A 391 20.51 20.46 -9.13
N SER A 392 20.43 19.92 -10.35
CA SER A 392 19.28 20.06 -11.25
C SER A 392 18.48 18.76 -11.30
N LYS A 393 17.17 18.84 -11.15
CA LYS A 393 16.27 17.69 -11.10
C LYS A 393 15.01 17.87 -11.92
N ASN A 394 14.49 16.78 -12.45
CA ASN A 394 13.17 16.69 -13.03
C ASN A 394 12.33 15.70 -12.21
N ASN A 395 11.22 16.16 -11.66
CA ASN A 395 10.28 15.33 -10.89
C ASN A 395 10.99 14.48 -9.81
N GLY A 396 11.97 15.07 -9.11
CA GLY A 396 12.78 14.42 -8.10
C GLY A 396 13.92 13.51 -8.61
N LYS A 397 14.10 13.39 -9.93
CA LYS A 397 15.20 12.63 -10.54
C LYS A 397 16.36 13.56 -10.94
N ILE A 398 17.57 13.10 -10.74
CA ILE A 398 18.79 13.90 -11.00
C ILE A 398 18.99 14.04 -12.51
N ILE A 399 19.09 15.26 -13.01
CA ILE A 399 19.55 15.58 -14.36
C ILE A 399 21.05 15.89 -14.32
N LYS A 400 21.45 16.75 -13.40
CA LYS A 400 22.85 17.18 -13.19
C LYS A 400 23.09 17.41 -11.71
N CYS A 401 24.30 17.09 -11.25
CA CYS A 401 24.74 17.36 -9.90
C CYS A 401 26.26 17.49 -9.88
N ASP A 402 26.79 18.57 -9.30
CA ASP A 402 28.23 18.78 -9.24
C ASP A 402 28.90 17.79 -8.27
N ARG A 403 28.17 17.43 -7.22
CA ARG A 403 28.63 16.45 -6.23
C ARG A 403 27.44 15.66 -5.70
N TYR A 404 27.48 14.32 -5.81
CA TYR A 404 26.45 13.42 -5.31
C TYR A 404 27.06 12.20 -4.65
N ALA A 405 26.62 11.84 -3.44
CA ALA A 405 27.07 10.64 -2.75
C ALA A 405 25.92 9.76 -2.27
N GLY A 406 26.15 8.43 -2.22
CA GLY A 406 25.16 7.47 -1.84
C GLY A 406 25.70 6.09 -1.54
N TYR A 407 24.88 5.26 -0.85
CA TYR A 407 25.11 3.82 -0.77
C TYR A 407 24.51 3.14 -2.00
N PHE A 408 25.33 2.35 -2.69
CA PHE A 408 25.00 1.69 -3.94
C PHE A 408 25.33 0.21 -3.88
N LEU A 409 24.44 -0.58 -4.45
CA LEU A 409 24.72 -1.96 -4.84
C LEU A 409 25.36 -1.96 -6.23
N GLU A 410 26.04 -3.05 -6.58
CA GLU A 410 26.63 -3.18 -7.93
C GLU A 410 25.58 -3.04 -9.04
N THR A 411 24.36 -3.52 -8.81
CA THR A 411 23.22 -3.40 -9.74
C THR A 411 22.75 -1.95 -9.89
N ASP A 412 22.78 -1.15 -8.82
CA ASP A 412 22.48 0.29 -8.87
C ASP A 412 23.61 1.04 -9.59
N TYR A 413 24.86 0.66 -9.36
CA TYR A 413 26.01 1.23 -10.08
C TYR A 413 25.95 0.93 -11.58
N GLN A 414 25.56 -0.31 -11.97
CA GLN A 414 25.32 -0.66 -13.38
C GLN A 414 24.24 0.24 -14.00
N LEU A 415 23.13 0.45 -13.29
CA LEU A 415 22.06 1.34 -13.74
C LEU A 415 22.57 2.79 -13.93
N LEU A 416 23.36 3.32 -12.98
CA LEU A 416 23.97 4.63 -13.12
C LEU A 416 24.89 4.71 -14.34
N LYS A 417 25.75 3.73 -14.55
CA LYS A 417 26.69 3.66 -15.70
C LYS A 417 25.94 3.68 -17.04
N MET A 418 24.74 3.12 -17.11
CA MET A 418 23.90 3.16 -18.32
C MET A 418 23.33 4.56 -18.59
N PHE A 419 22.94 5.29 -17.57
CA PHE A 419 22.12 6.51 -17.70
C PHE A 419 22.87 7.81 -17.40
N TYR A 420 24.08 7.75 -16.83
CA TYR A 420 24.85 8.92 -16.41
C TYR A 420 26.30 8.86 -16.86
N THR A 421 26.91 10.04 -16.89
CA THR A 421 28.38 10.27 -16.97
C THR A 421 28.82 11.01 -15.74
N TRP A 422 30.08 10.87 -15.38
CA TRP A 422 30.76 11.60 -14.30
C TRP A 422 32.25 11.74 -14.61
N ASP A 423 32.90 12.73 -14.00
CA ASP A 423 34.35 12.93 -14.18
C ASP A 423 35.13 12.02 -13.23
N GLU A 424 34.66 11.84 -12.00
CA GLU A 424 35.31 11.04 -10.97
C GLU A 424 34.28 10.27 -10.13
N CYS A 425 34.63 9.05 -9.69
CA CYS A 425 33.87 8.26 -8.73
C CYS A 425 34.79 7.88 -7.57
N ILE A 426 34.53 8.44 -6.39
CA ILE A 426 35.30 8.21 -5.17
C ILE A 426 34.62 7.15 -4.35
N VAL A 427 35.36 6.13 -3.90
CA VAL A 427 34.89 5.06 -3.02
C VAL A 427 35.24 5.41 -1.58
N HIS A 428 34.27 5.80 -0.78
CA HIS A 428 34.45 6.11 0.64
C HIS A 428 34.39 4.87 1.54
N SER A 429 33.63 3.86 1.13
CA SER A 429 33.46 2.61 1.88
C SER A 429 33.11 1.49 0.92
N HIS A 430 33.70 0.32 1.10
CA HIS A 430 33.41 -0.86 0.32
C HIS A 430 33.20 -2.06 1.22
N ARG A 431 32.12 -2.80 0.94
CA ARG A 431 31.78 -4.06 1.58
C ARG A 431 31.48 -5.08 0.49
N VAL A 432 31.90 -6.32 0.70
CA VAL A 432 31.72 -7.43 -0.24
C VAL A 432 31.05 -8.60 0.44
N ALA A 433 30.15 -9.28 -0.27
CA ALA A 433 29.51 -10.53 0.19
C ALA A 433 29.54 -11.56 -0.93
N LEU A 434 29.60 -12.84 -0.54
CA LEU A 434 29.53 -13.95 -1.48
C LEU A 434 28.14 -14.01 -2.14
N SER A 435 28.11 -14.47 -3.38
CA SER A 435 26.95 -14.50 -4.25
C SER A 435 26.44 -15.93 -4.43
N ASP A 436 25.13 -16.14 -4.26
CA ASP A 436 24.43 -17.38 -4.58
C ASP A 436 22.96 -17.11 -4.83
N TYR A 437 22.23 -18.13 -5.27
CA TYR A 437 20.77 -18.04 -5.37
C TYR A 437 20.11 -18.02 -3.99
N MET A 438 18.88 -17.50 -3.92
CA MET A 438 18.04 -17.64 -2.73
C MET A 438 17.83 -19.14 -2.43
N ASP A 439 17.63 -19.46 -1.14
CA ASP A 439 17.41 -20.84 -0.73
C ASP A 439 16.22 -21.47 -1.47
N LYS A 440 16.43 -22.66 -2.00
CA LYS A 440 15.49 -23.39 -2.87
C LYS A 440 14.05 -23.40 -2.35
N HIS A 441 13.84 -23.60 -1.04
CA HIS A 441 12.49 -23.64 -0.45
C HIS A 441 11.76 -22.30 -0.53
N VAL A 442 12.47 -21.15 -0.54
CA VAL A 442 11.90 -19.81 -0.70
C VAL A 442 11.46 -19.61 -2.14
N VAL A 443 12.32 -19.99 -3.10
CA VAL A 443 12.03 -19.89 -4.54
C VAL A 443 10.87 -20.82 -4.92
N GLU A 444 10.90 -22.08 -4.48
CA GLU A 444 9.79 -23.01 -4.74
C GLU A 444 8.46 -22.55 -4.13
N TYR A 445 8.48 -21.98 -2.92
CA TYR A 445 7.28 -21.44 -2.31
C TYR A 445 6.73 -20.30 -3.16
N MET A 446 7.57 -19.36 -3.60
CA MET A 446 7.20 -18.25 -4.46
C MET A 446 6.60 -18.75 -5.79
N LEU A 447 7.24 -19.71 -6.46
CA LEU A 447 6.76 -20.28 -7.73
C LEU A 447 5.42 -21.02 -7.57
N LYS A 448 5.22 -21.74 -6.47
CA LYS A 448 3.92 -22.37 -6.15
C LYS A 448 2.80 -21.34 -5.98
N ARG A 449 3.09 -20.18 -5.35
CA ARG A 449 2.12 -19.08 -5.25
C ARG A 449 1.85 -18.44 -6.61
N TYR A 450 2.88 -18.29 -7.45
CA TYR A 450 2.71 -17.80 -8.81
C TYR A 450 1.81 -18.73 -9.65
N ALA A 451 2.03 -20.03 -9.59
CA ALA A 451 1.20 -21.02 -10.26
C ALA A 451 -0.26 -20.99 -9.75
N ALA A 452 -0.46 -20.94 -8.44
CA ALA A 452 -1.80 -20.87 -7.84
C ALA A 452 -2.53 -19.59 -8.26
N LYS A 453 -1.88 -18.43 -8.25
CA LYS A 453 -2.42 -17.16 -8.76
C LYS A 453 -2.84 -17.28 -10.23
N THR A 454 -1.98 -17.86 -11.07
CA THR A 454 -2.21 -17.98 -12.51
C THR A 454 -3.44 -18.85 -12.83
N LEU A 455 -3.57 -19.99 -12.19
CA LEU A 455 -4.72 -20.88 -12.35
C LEU A 455 -6.04 -20.24 -11.92
N ARG A 456 -6.00 -19.32 -10.96
CA ARG A 456 -7.19 -18.71 -10.38
C ARG A 456 -7.60 -17.38 -11.01
N LYS A 457 -6.80 -16.85 -11.96
CA LYS A 457 -7.03 -15.52 -12.59
C LYS A 457 -8.43 -15.38 -13.22
N THR A 458 -9.03 -16.48 -13.62
CA THR A 458 -10.34 -16.53 -14.27
C THR A 458 -11.37 -17.33 -13.48
N ASP A 459 -11.18 -17.49 -12.15
CA ASP A 459 -12.18 -18.13 -11.29
C ASP A 459 -13.43 -17.24 -11.22
N PRO A 460 -14.63 -17.82 -11.23
CA PRO A 460 -15.87 -17.06 -11.02
C PRO A 460 -15.87 -16.35 -9.67
N ASP A 461 -15.31 -16.99 -8.63
CA ASP A 461 -15.03 -16.38 -7.34
C ASP A 461 -13.58 -15.88 -7.30
N PRO A 462 -13.35 -14.54 -7.33
CA PRO A 462 -12.02 -13.98 -7.36
C PRO A 462 -11.29 -14.05 -6.00
N THR A 463 -11.93 -14.47 -4.92
CA THR A 463 -11.40 -14.44 -3.54
C THR A 463 -10.03 -15.11 -3.45
N MET A 464 -9.94 -16.33 -3.98
CA MET A 464 -8.68 -17.08 -3.93
C MET A 464 -7.61 -16.52 -4.88
N TYR A 465 -7.99 -15.95 -6.02
CA TYR A 465 -7.04 -15.24 -6.89
C TYR A 465 -6.40 -14.06 -6.17
N ILE A 466 -7.22 -13.25 -5.51
CA ILE A 466 -6.76 -12.07 -4.77
C ILE A 466 -5.87 -12.49 -3.60
N HIS A 467 -6.28 -13.53 -2.89
CA HIS A 467 -5.48 -14.11 -1.81
C HIS A 467 -4.10 -14.58 -2.30
N GLU A 468 -4.02 -15.34 -3.38
CA GLU A 468 -2.75 -15.82 -3.94
C GLU A 468 -1.90 -14.67 -4.50
N LYS A 469 -2.52 -13.70 -5.18
CA LYS A 469 -1.84 -12.49 -5.66
C LYS A 469 -1.25 -11.68 -4.51
N ALA A 470 -2.01 -11.51 -3.45
CA ALA A 470 -1.59 -10.80 -2.26
C ALA A 470 -0.46 -11.54 -1.53
N THR A 471 -0.60 -12.85 -1.38
CA THR A 471 0.44 -13.70 -0.77
C THR A 471 1.74 -13.63 -1.57
N LEU A 472 1.69 -13.78 -2.89
CA LEU A 472 2.86 -13.68 -3.76
C LEU A 472 3.57 -12.33 -3.64
N ASN A 473 2.82 -11.23 -3.70
CA ASN A 473 3.40 -9.89 -3.58
C ASN A 473 3.96 -9.61 -2.17
N SER A 474 3.40 -10.25 -1.15
CA SER A 474 3.86 -10.10 0.23
C SER A 474 5.19 -10.80 0.52
N ILE A 475 5.62 -11.78 -0.28
CA ILE A 475 6.91 -12.47 -0.07
C ILE A 475 8.07 -11.46 -0.17
N TYR A 476 8.07 -10.66 -1.23
CA TYR A 476 9.03 -9.56 -1.37
C TYR A 476 8.86 -8.52 -0.24
N GLY A 477 7.62 -8.15 0.09
CA GLY A 477 7.32 -7.23 1.18
C GLY A 477 7.91 -7.63 2.53
N LEU A 478 8.03 -8.94 2.79
CA LEU A 478 8.71 -9.44 3.99
C LEU A 478 10.19 -9.10 4.05
N MET A 479 10.87 -9.11 2.90
CA MET A 479 12.30 -8.75 2.80
C MET A 479 12.51 -7.24 2.93
N GLY A 480 11.58 -6.44 2.37
CA GLY A 480 11.64 -4.97 2.39
C GLY A 480 11.05 -4.32 3.65
N THR A 481 10.53 -5.11 4.60
CA THR A 481 9.99 -4.57 5.86
C THR A 481 11.11 -4.06 6.74
N SER A 482 11.00 -2.81 7.22
CA SER A 482 11.97 -2.23 8.16
C SER A 482 12.17 -3.15 9.36
N LEU A 483 13.43 -3.41 9.70
CA LEU A 483 13.80 -4.23 10.86
C LEU A 483 13.57 -3.47 12.18
N ILE A 484 13.79 -2.17 12.14
CA ILE A 484 13.64 -1.27 13.28
C ILE A 484 12.46 -0.37 12.99
N HIS A 485 11.51 -0.37 13.87
CA HIS A 485 10.36 0.53 13.83
C HIS A 485 10.57 1.63 14.87
N GLU A 486 10.30 2.85 14.46
CA GLU A 486 10.22 3.96 15.39
C GLU A 486 9.01 3.81 16.29
N ASP A 487 9.13 4.23 17.55
CA ASP A 487 8.02 4.15 18.47
C ASP A 487 7.08 5.36 18.26
N ILE A 488 5.80 5.08 18.08
CA ILE A 488 4.78 6.12 18.02
C ILE A 488 4.16 6.23 19.40
N ILE A 489 4.46 7.33 20.06
CA ILE A 489 3.99 7.66 21.40
C ILE A 489 2.74 8.51 21.28
N GLU A 490 1.71 8.13 22.01
CA GLU A 490 0.49 8.88 22.17
C GLU A 490 0.51 9.60 23.53
N GLU A 491 0.49 10.92 23.50
CA GLU A 491 0.42 11.78 24.67
C GLU A 491 -0.83 12.67 24.58
N GLY A 492 -1.84 12.34 25.38
CA GLY A 492 -3.15 12.96 25.25
C GLY A 492 -3.77 12.69 23.89
N TRP A 493 -3.96 13.73 23.08
CA TRP A 493 -4.49 13.65 21.71
C TRP A 493 -3.42 13.77 20.63
N GLU A 494 -2.17 14.00 21.00
CA GLU A 494 -1.06 14.17 20.10
C GLU A 494 -0.30 12.86 19.90
N PHE A 495 0.36 12.74 18.74
CA PHE A 495 1.17 11.59 18.38
C PHE A 495 2.55 12.07 17.98
N HIS A 496 3.55 11.56 18.66
CA HIS A 496 4.95 11.88 18.40
C HIS A 496 5.70 10.64 17.93
N THR A 497 6.57 10.82 16.95
CA THR A 497 7.50 9.76 16.55
C THR A 497 8.76 9.89 17.37
N LYS A 498 9.04 8.91 18.22
CA LYS A 498 10.30 8.80 18.93
C LYS A 498 11.30 8.03 18.10
N HIS A 499 12.34 8.72 17.65
CA HIS A 499 13.48 8.08 17.00
C HIS A 499 14.30 7.29 18.02
N LYS A 500 14.66 6.06 17.64
CA LYS A 500 15.45 5.18 18.52
C LYS A 500 16.91 5.58 18.54
N SER A 501 17.50 5.54 19.75
CA SER A 501 18.94 5.69 19.93
C SER A 501 19.69 4.47 19.36
N ASP A 502 21.02 4.59 19.21
CA ASP A 502 21.85 3.48 18.71
C ASP A 502 21.82 2.27 19.66
N GLU A 503 21.68 2.49 20.98
CA GLU A 503 21.52 1.45 21.98
C GLU A 503 20.17 0.74 21.85
N GLU A 504 19.07 1.48 21.63
CA GLU A 504 17.74 0.93 21.40
C GLU A 504 17.70 0.13 20.09
N ILE A 505 18.32 0.65 19.02
CA ILE A 505 18.49 -0.08 17.74
C ILE A 505 19.23 -1.38 17.96
N LEU A 506 20.37 -1.36 18.67
CA LEU A 506 21.17 -2.54 18.98
C LEU A 506 20.39 -3.58 19.80
N ALA A 507 19.60 -3.13 20.76
CA ALA A 507 18.74 -4.02 21.56
C ALA A 507 17.68 -4.71 20.72
N ASP A 508 17.08 -4.01 19.77
CA ASP A 508 16.11 -4.58 18.84
C ASP A 508 16.77 -5.54 17.83
N LEU A 509 17.94 -5.19 17.29
CA LEU A 509 18.70 -6.07 16.39
C LEU A 509 19.10 -7.40 17.08
N LYS A 510 19.46 -7.37 18.37
CA LYS A 510 19.72 -8.57 19.15
C LYS A 510 18.49 -9.49 19.26
N LYS A 511 17.29 -8.93 19.42
CA LYS A 511 16.05 -9.72 19.41
C LYS A 511 15.80 -10.37 18.04
N LEU A 512 16.16 -9.68 16.95
CA LEU A 512 15.97 -10.15 15.58
C LEU A 512 16.93 -11.28 15.17
N GLN A 513 18.01 -11.51 15.91
CA GLN A 513 18.88 -12.66 15.70
C GLN A 513 18.19 -13.98 16.06
N ASP A 514 17.15 -13.96 16.89
CA ASP A 514 16.28 -15.10 17.10
C ASP A 514 15.30 -15.20 15.90
N PHE A 515 15.46 -16.25 15.09
CA PHE A 515 14.62 -16.53 13.93
C PHE A 515 13.12 -16.59 14.28
N ASP A 516 12.78 -16.90 15.52
CA ASP A 516 11.41 -16.94 15.99
C ASP A 516 10.79 -15.56 16.20
N TYR A 517 11.62 -14.53 16.24
CA TYR A 517 11.22 -13.17 16.55
C TYR A 517 11.02 -12.30 15.29
N ASN A 518 10.16 -12.67 14.37
CA ASN A 518 9.70 -11.87 13.22
C ASN A 518 10.63 -11.76 12.00
N ASN A 519 11.90 -12.02 12.08
CA ASN A 519 12.80 -11.85 10.94
C ASN A 519 13.16 -13.18 10.29
N ILE A 520 12.44 -13.54 9.26
CA ILE A 520 12.53 -14.85 8.59
C ILE A 520 13.28 -14.79 7.25
N LEU A 521 13.57 -13.59 6.75
CA LEU A 521 14.32 -13.33 5.52
C LEU A 521 15.28 -12.16 5.75
N PRO A 522 16.47 -12.15 5.13
CA PRO A 522 17.42 -11.05 5.26
C PRO A 522 16.87 -9.75 4.63
N TYR A 523 16.98 -8.64 5.35
CA TYR A 523 16.57 -7.33 4.83
C TYR A 523 17.34 -6.92 3.56
N ILE A 524 18.62 -7.24 3.51
CA ILE A 524 19.46 -6.93 2.34
C ILE A 524 18.95 -7.60 1.06
N TRP A 525 18.28 -8.74 1.13
CA TRP A 525 17.63 -9.35 -0.04
C TRP A 525 16.55 -8.44 -0.61
N GLY A 526 15.80 -7.73 0.24
CA GLY A 526 14.82 -6.74 -0.21
C GLY A 526 15.45 -5.58 -0.97
N CYS A 527 16.63 -5.11 -0.54
CA CYS A 527 17.40 -4.10 -1.28
C CYS A 527 17.77 -4.60 -2.68
N TYR A 528 18.23 -5.84 -2.78
CA TYR A 528 18.61 -6.45 -4.07
C TYR A 528 17.40 -6.72 -4.97
N VAL A 529 16.28 -7.22 -4.44
CA VAL A 529 15.05 -7.47 -5.24
C VAL A 529 14.62 -6.20 -5.95
N THR A 530 14.59 -5.07 -5.24
CA THR A 530 14.21 -3.79 -5.85
C THR A 530 15.27 -3.26 -6.82
N SER A 531 16.54 -3.45 -6.52
CA SER A 531 17.63 -3.02 -7.39
C SER A 531 17.67 -3.82 -8.69
N HIS A 532 17.57 -5.16 -8.62
CA HIS A 532 17.44 -6.02 -9.79
C HIS A 532 16.22 -5.64 -10.65
N GLN A 533 15.08 -5.34 -10.00
CA GLN A 533 13.89 -4.92 -10.75
C GLN A 533 14.08 -3.57 -11.43
N ARG A 534 14.70 -2.58 -10.79
CA ARG A 534 15.02 -1.29 -11.43
C ARG A 534 15.93 -1.46 -12.62
N LEU A 535 16.98 -2.29 -12.48
CA LEU A 535 17.93 -2.59 -13.56
C LEU A 535 17.21 -3.31 -14.71
N ALA A 536 16.43 -4.37 -14.41
CA ALA A 536 15.67 -5.11 -15.42
C ALA A 536 14.65 -4.23 -16.15
N LEU A 537 13.93 -3.37 -15.44
CA LEU A 537 12.98 -2.42 -16.01
C LEU A 537 13.66 -1.51 -17.02
N MET A 538 14.68 -0.77 -16.59
CA MET A 538 15.29 0.26 -17.41
C MET A 538 16.15 -0.33 -18.54
N SER A 539 16.82 -1.46 -18.30
CA SER A 539 17.58 -2.15 -19.36
C SER A 539 16.67 -2.73 -20.45
N THR A 540 15.47 -3.19 -20.10
CA THR A 540 14.47 -3.65 -21.08
C THR A 540 13.91 -2.46 -21.85
N LEU A 541 13.42 -1.42 -21.14
CA LEU A 541 12.80 -0.26 -21.80
C LEU A 541 13.78 0.46 -22.74
N ALA A 542 15.09 0.48 -22.43
CA ALA A 542 16.13 1.02 -23.30
C ALA A 542 16.43 0.16 -24.55
N LYS A 543 15.85 -1.05 -24.67
CA LYS A 543 15.98 -1.94 -25.81
C LYS A 543 14.74 -1.96 -26.72
N ILE A 544 13.63 -1.33 -26.32
CA ILE A 544 12.40 -1.28 -27.12
C ILE A 544 12.50 -0.13 -28.14
N GLY A 545 13.39 -0.25 -29.10
CA GLY A 545 13.66 0.73 -30.12
C GLY A 545 14.95 0.42 -30.89
N LYS A 546 15.25 1.19 -31.93
CA LYS A 546 16.43 1.00 -32.77
C LYS A 546 17.76 1.25 -32.02
N THR A 547 17.76 2.19 -31.12
CA THR A 547 18.90 2.53 -30.23
C THR A 547 18.36 2.83 -28.84
N PRO A 548 19.19 2.81 -27.77
CA PRO A 548 18.75 3.23 -26.43
C PRO A 548 18.16 4.63 -26.40
N LYS A 549 18.69 5.57 -27.16
CA LYS A 549 18.15 6.93 -27.26
C LYS A 549 16.77 6.93 -27.92
N ASP A 550 16.58 6.22 -29.03
CA ASP A 550 15.28 6.06 -29.69
C ASP A 550 14.26 5.41 -28.76
N ALA A 551 14.62 4.32 -28.09
CA ALA A 551 13.77 3.62 -27.13
C ALA A 551 13.31 4.53 -25.98
N LEU A 552 14.24 5.28 -25.39
CA LEU A 552 13.93 6.17 -24.26
C LEU A 552 13.18 7.43 -24.68
N ASN A 553 13.35 7.89 -25.93
CA ASN A 553 12.54 8.97 -26.49
C ASN A 553 11.08 8.56 -26.70
N LYS A 554 10.81 7.28 -27.01
CA LYS A 554 9.45 6.72 -27.11
C LYS A 554 8.78 6.53 -25.76
N LEU A 555 9.57 6.34 -24.69
CA LEU A 555 9.08 6.11 -23.34
C LEU A 555 8.46 7.39 -22.79
N SER A 556 7.17 7.37 -22.49
CA SER A 556 6.46 8.49 -21.88
C SER A 556 6.44 8.42 -20.36
N TYR A 557 6.22 7.21 -19.81
CA TYR A 557 6.03 7.00 -18.38
C TYR A 557 6.42 5.58 -17.98
N THR A 558 6.95 5.40 -16.77
CA THR A 558 7.17 4.08 -16.17
C THR A 558 6.84 4.10 -14.67
N ASP A 559 6.31 2.97 -14.19
CA ASP A 559 6.07 2.75 -12.76
C ASP A 559 6.34 1.29 -12.41
N THR A 560 7.39 1.06 -11.64
CA THR A 560 7.80 -0.19 -11.00
C THR A 560 8.03 -1.38 -11.95
N ASP A 561 7.04 -1.79 -12.71
CA ASP A 561 7.03 -3.01 -13.55
C ASP A 561 6.46 -2.77 -14.96
N SER A 562 6.09 -1.52 -15.28
CA SER A 562 5.50 -1.17 -16.57
C SER A 562 6.18 0.01 -17.23
N GLY A 563 6.17 0.03 -18.57
CA GLY A 563 6.56 1.17 -19.38
C GLY A 563 5.43 1.56 -20.34
N LYS A 564 5.11 2.86 -20.42
CA LYS A 564 4.10 3.41 -21.33
C LYS A 564 4.79 4.32 -22.32
N GLY A 565 4.44 4.17 -23.60
CA GLY A 565 5.11 4.95 -24.62
C GLY A 565 4.54 4.76 -26.02
N SER A 566 5.14 5.46 -26.97
CA SER A 566 4.78 5.44 -28.38
C SER A 566 5.41 4.21 -29.08
N TYR A 567 4.94 3.02 -28.72
CA TYR A 567 5.45 1.75 -29.23
C TYR A 567 4.74 1.32 -30.50
N THR A 568 5.50 1.01 -31.54
CA THR A 568 5.03 0.47 -32.82
C THR A 568 4.90 -1.07 -32.75
N ASP A 569 4.30 -1.67 -33.76
CA ASP A 569 4.27 -3.14 -33.88
C ASP A 569 5.68 -3.73 -34.04
N ALA A 570 6.58 -3.04 -34.71
CA ALA A 570 7.99 -3.44 -34.78
C ALA A 570 8.68 -3.41 -33.39
N ASP A 571 8.35 -2.43 -32.54
CA ASP A 571 8.85 -2.40 -31.18
C ASP A 571 8.28 -3.57 -30.32
N MET A 572 7.06 -3.99 -30.58
CA MET A 572 6.46 -5.15 -29.90
C MET A 572 7.16 -6.46 -30.29
N LEU A 573 7.64 -6.60 -31.53
CA LEU A 573 8.48 -7.74 -31.94
C LEU A 573 9.80 -7.78 -31.15
N LEU A 574 10.39 -6.64 -30.82
CA LEU A 574 11.56 -6.59 -29.93
C LEU A 574 11.22 -7.07 -28.51
N VAL A 575 10.02 -6.74 -28.00
CA VAL A 575 9.54 -7.25 -26.71
C VAL A 575 9.43 -8.78 -26.75
N ASP A 576 8.94 -9.37 -27.83
CA ASP A 576 8.86 -10.83 -27.97
C ASP A 576 10.24 -11.49 -28.00
N GLN A 577 11.23 -10.87 -28.66
CA GLN A 577 12.62 -11.34 -28.64
C GLN A 577 13.23 -11.26 -27.24
N ILE A 578 12.97 -10.18 -26.51
CA ILE A 578 13.39 -10.02 -25.12
C ILE A 578 12.72 -11.10 -24.23
N ASN A 579 11.45 -11.38 -24.46
CA ASN A 579 10.73 -12.41 -23.74
C ASN A 579 11.35 -13.80 -23.95
N GLN A 580 11.77 -14.14 -25.16
CA GLN A 580 12.45 -15.40 -25.43
C GLN A 580 13.76 -15.51 -24.61
N GLN A 581 14.56 -14.45 -24.57
CA GLN A 581 15.76 -14.42 -23.74
C GLN A 581 15.46 -14.57 -22.24
N ILE A 582 14.38 -13.93 -21.74
CA ILE A 582 13.94 -14.05 -20.34
C ILE A 582 13.54 -15.49 -20.02
N ILE A 583 12.83 -16.18 -20.94
CA ILE A 583 12.42 -17.57 -20.77
C ILE A 583 13.64 -18.48 -20.65
N GLU A 584 14.56 -18.41 -21.62
CA GLU A 584 15.79 -19.21 -21.63
C GLU A 584 16.64 -18.98 -20.38
N TRP A 585 16.80 -17.73 -19.96
CA TRP A 585 17.51 -17.35 -18.78
C TRP A 585 16.82 -17.88 -17.49
N THR A 586 15.50 -17.76 -17.39
CA THR A 586 14.73 -18.28 -16.26
C THR A 586 14.86 -19.79 -16.14
N GLU A 587 14.70 -20.52 -17.24
CA GLU A 587 14.84 -21.98 -17.25
C GLU A 587 16.24 -22.43 -16.84
N LYS A 588 17.28 -21.79 -17.38
CA LYS A 588 18.67 -22.09 -16.99
C LYS A 588 18.87 -21.93 -15.49
N ARG A 589 18.46 -20.80 -14.91
CA ARG A 589 18.67 -20.52 -13.47
C ARG A 589 17.92 -21.47 -12.57
N LEU A 590 16.73 -21.88 -12.96
CA LEU A 590 15.98 -22.87 -12.18
C LEU A 590 16.64 -24.25 -12.25
N LYS A 591 17.12 -24.65 -13.43
CA LYS A 591 17.92 -25.89 -13.58
C LYS A 591 19.19 -25.85 -12.74
N ASP A 592 19.92 -24.74 -12.73
CA ASP A 592 21.13 -24.56 -11.89
C ASP A 592 20.83 -24.73 -10.39
N GLN A 593 19.63 -24.38 -9.94
CA GLN A 593 19.15 -24.55 -8.56
C GLN A 593 18.51 -25.92 -8.31
N GLY A 594 18.41 -26.78 -9.30
CA GLY A 594 17.68 -28.06 -9.22
C GLY A 594 16.19 -27.89 -8.97
N ILE A 595 15.59 -26.81 -9.50
CA ILE A 595 14.15 -26.52 -9.45
C ILE A 595 13.56 -26.81 -10.81
N ASP A 596 12.35 -27.40 -10.84
CA ASP A 596 11.63 -27.67 -12.08
C ASP A 596 11.21 -26.36 -12.77
N PRO A 597 11.68 -26.07 -14.00
CA PRO A 597 11.31 -24.87 -14.74
C PRO A 597 9.82 -24.74 -15.06
N GLU A 598 9.07 -25.86 -15.08
CA GLU A 598 7.62 -25.82 -15.28
C GLU A 598 6.89 -24.97 -14.23
N LEU A 599 7.45 -24.85 -13.04
CA LEU A 599 6.89 -24.00 -11.98
C LEU A 599 6.88 -22.52 -12.33
N ALA A 600 7.75 -22.06 -13.23
CA ALA A 600 7.81 -20.67 -13.69
C ALA A 600 6.97 -20.42 -14.95
N ARG A 601 6.36 -21.47 -15.54
CA ARG A 601 5.48 -21.38 -16.70
C ARG A 601 4.13 -22.09 -16.52
N PRO A 602 3.42 -21.84 -15.41
CA PRO A 602 2.12 -22.47 -15.19
C PRO A 602 1.15 -22.14 -16.32
N LYS A 603 0.27 -23.08 -16.64
CA LYS A 603 -0.79 -22.86 -17.62
C LYS A 603 -2.00 -22.19 -16.96
N ASP A 604 -2.61 -21.25 -17.66
CA ASP A 604 -3.92 -20.71 -17.28
C ASP A 604 -5.04 -21.73 -17.55
N LYS A 605 -6.28 -21.42 -17.16
CA LYS A 605 -7.45 -22.31 -17.43
C LYS A 605 -7.71 -22.58 -18.91
N LYS A 606 -7.18 -21.76 -19.82
CA LYS A 606 -7.26 -21.95 -21.26
C LYS A 606 -6.09 -22.77 -21.81
N GLY A 607 -5.24 -23.32 -20.93
CA GLY A 607 -4.07 -24.11 -21.30
C GLY A 607 -2.88 -23.29 -21.81
N ARG A 608 -2.93 -21.96 -21.79
CA ARG A 608 -1.86 -21.09 -22.27
C ARG A 608 -0.77 -20.93 -21.20
N PRO A 609 0.51 -21.14 -21.55
CA PRO A 609 1.59 -20.95 -20.58
C PRO A 609 1.75 -19.47 -20.22
N GLN A 610 1.96 -19.21 -18.95
CA GLN A 610 2.20 -17.88 -18.40
C GLN A 610 3.60 -17.83 -17.80
N TYR A 611 4.54 -17.34 -18.60
CA TYR A 611 5.94 -17.27 -18.19
C TYR A 611 6.20 -16.15 -17.18
N LEU A 612 6.86 -16.47 -16.06
CA LEU A 612 7.24 -15.51 -15.05
C LEU A 612 8.27 -14.52 -15.58
N GLY A 613 8.03 -13.23 -15.37
CA GLY A 613 8.97 -12.15 -15.70
C GLY A 613 8.95 -11.72 -17.17
N THR A 614 8.15 -12.32 -18.03
CA THR A 614 7.95 -11.85 -19.40
C THR A 614 7.12 -10.59 -19.45
N TRP A 615 7.27 -9.82 -20.50
CA TRP A 615 6.53 -8.59 -20.76
C TRP A 615 5.30 -8.87 -21.62
N GLU A 616 4.19 -8.23 -21.31
CA GLU A 616 2.98 -8.30 -22.10
C GLU A 616 2.49 -6.89 -22.48
N ASN A 617 1.79 -6.78 -23.60
CA ASN A 617 1.03 -5.58 -23.92
C ASN A 617 -0.21 -5.57 -23.00
N ASP A 618 -0.18 -4.69 -21.99
CA ASP A 618 -1.23 -4.59 -20.98
C ASP A 618 -2.39 -3.69 -21.43
N ALA A 619 -2.09 -2.62 -22.16
CA ALA A 619 -3.09 -1.70 -22.67
C ALA A 619 -2.65 -0.98 -23.95
N ASN A 620 -3.63 -0.72 -24.82
CA ASN A 620 -3.56 0.25 -25.89
C ASN A 620 -4.51 1.40 -25.53
N TYR A 621 -3.98 2.62 -25.49
CA TYR A 621 -4.74 3.78 -25.04
C TYR A 621 -5.44 4.46 -26.21
N TYR A 622 -6.73 4.74 -26.06
CA TYR A 622 -7.49 5.58 -26.97
C TYR A 622 -7.08 7.05 -26.80
N GLU A 623 -7.02 7.51 -25.55
CA GLU A 623 -6.48 8.80 -25.14
C GLU A 623 -5.68 8.66 -23.86
N ILE A 624 -4.57 9.38 -23.74
CA ILE A 624 -3.78 9.44 -22.51
C ILE A 624 -3.03 10.75 -22.37
N LEU A 625 -3.02 11.28 -21.16
CA LEU A 625 -2.27 12.46 -20.75
C LEU A 625 -1.40 12.11 -19.53
N TYR A 626 -0.12 12.38 -19.62
CA TYR A 626 0.82 12.27 -18.51
C TYR A 626 1.17 13.66 -17.98
N LEU A 627 1.13 13.86 -16.66
CA LEU A 627 1.52 15.14 -16.06
C LEU A 627 2.79 15.02 -15.23
N ARG A 628 2.87 14.04 -14.35
CA ARG A 628 4.02 13.77 -13.47
C ARG A 628 3.98 12.34 -12.97
N ALA A 629 5.01 11.94 -12.21
CA ALA A 629 5.01 10.65 -11.52
C ALA A 629 3.73 10.48 -10.69
N LYS A 630 3.04 9.34 -10.92
CA LYS A 630 1.74 9.00 -10.30
C LYS A 630 0.63 10.05 -10.55
N ALA A 631 0.68 10.73 -11.70
CA ALA A 631 -0.36 11.65 -12.14
C ALA A 631 -0.56 11.57 -13.66
N TYR A 632 -1.54 10.79 -14.09
CA TYR A 632 -1.98 10.68 -15.48
C TYR A 632 -3.46 10.29 -15.57
N ALA A 633 -4.07 10.60 -16.72
CA ALA A 633 -5.46 10.25 -17.03
C ALA A 633 -5.53 9.59 -18.40
N TYR A 634 -6.46 8.64 -18.58
CA TYR A 634 -6.58 7.89 -19.83
C TYR A 634 -7.99 7.37 -20.08
N ARG A 635 -8.25 7.02 -21.34
CA ARG A 635 -9.41 6.26 -21.82
C ARG A 635 -8.93 5.12 -22.69
N LEU A 636 -9.60 3.97 -22.65
CA LEU A 636 -9.25 2.78 -23.44
C LEU A 636 -10.05 2.69 -24.75
N ASN A 637 -11.20 3.34 -24.83
CA ASN A 637 -12.02 3.47 -26.04
C ASN A 637 -12.87 4.75 -26.01
N ALA A 638 -13.55 5.03 -27.11
CA ALA A 638 -14.34 6.27 -27.27
C ALA A 638 -15.49 6.41 -26.27
N ASN A 639 -16.08 5.29 -25.83
CA ASN A 639 -17.21 5.26 -24.91
C ASN A 639 -16.82 5.05 -23.45
N ASP A 640 -15.51 4.98 -23.18
CA ASP A 640 -14.99 4.75 -21.83
C ASP A 640 -15.06 6.04 -20.99
N ILE A 641 -15.24 5.86 -19.68
CA ILE A 641 -15.06 6.97 -18.73
C ILE A 641 -13.59 7.34 -18.63
N THR A 642 -13.29 8.55 -18.21
CA THR A 642 -11.90 8.93 -17.93
C THR A 642 -11.41 8.25 -16.68
N HIS A 643 -10.34 7.46 -16.81
CA HIS A 643 -9.63 6.84 -15.70
C HIS A 643 -8.46 7.72 -15.27
N ILE A 644 -8.21 7.77 -13.97
CA ILE A 644 -7.08 8.52 -13.39
C ILE A 644 -6.17 7.61 -12.56
N THR A 645 -4.92 7.98 -12.54
CA THR A 645 -3.95 7.53 -11.53
C THR A 645 -3.33 8.76 -10.90
N LEU A 646 -3.80 9.08 -9.70
CA LEU A 646 -3.32 10.22 -8.91
C LEU A 646 -3.03 9.75 -7.48
N ALA A 647 -1.83 10.07 -6.99
CA ALA A 647 -1.46 9.70 -5.63
C ALA A 647 -2.41 10.36 -4.61
N GLY A 648 -3.05 9.54 -3.77
CA GLY A 648 -3.98 10.02 -2.73
C GLY A 648 -5.42 10.31 -3.22
N VAL A 649 -5.71 10.16 -4.52
CA VAL A 649 -7.06 10.39 -5.07
C VAL A 649 -7.72 9.06 -5.44
N PRO A 650 -8.98 8.83 -5.06
CA PRO A 650 -9.72 7.66 -5.49
C PRO A 650 -9.87 7.60 -7.01
N LYS A 651 -9.70 6.41 -7.59
CA LYS A 651 -9.83 6.24 -9.05
C LYS A 651 -11.21 6.66 -9.60
N ALA A 652 -12.26 6.53 -8.78
CA ALA A 652 -13.62 6.94 -9.15
C ALA A 652 -13.73 8.45 -9.45
N ALA A 653 -12.82 9.29 -8.94
CA ALA A 653 -12.82 10.72 -9.24
C ALA A 653 -12.52 11.03 -10.72
N GLY A 654 -12.00 10.07 -11.48
CA GLY A 654 -11.80 10.22 -12.92
C GLY A 654 -13.10 10.44 -13.71
N SER A 655 -14.22 9.92 -13.24
CA SER A 655 -15.54 10.09 -13.90
C SER A 655 -16.03 11.53 -13.92
N ILE A 656 -15.43 12.43 -13.14
CA ILE A 656 -15.74 13.88 -13.16
C ILE A 656 -15.14 14.54 -14.42
N LEU A 657 -14.04 13.99 -14.93
CA LEU A 657 -13.37 14.51 -16.10
C LEU A 657 -14.10 14.07 -17.38
N GLN A 658 -14.43 15.02 -18.26
CA GLN A 658 -15.01 14.72 -19.57
C GLN A 658 -13.97 14.09 -20.50
N SER A 659 -12.70 14.53 -20.38
CA SER A 659 -11.58 13.96 -21.11
C SER A 659 -10.30 13.94 -20.25
N PRO A 660 -9.27 13.14 -20.63
CA PRO A 660 -7.96 13.20 -19.99
C PRO A 660 -7.32 14.60 -20.03
N ALA A 661 -7.66 15.43 -21.04
CA ALA A 661 -7.13 16.78 -21.18
C ALA A 661 -7.50 17.70 -20.00
N ASP A 662 -8.66 17.49 -19.40
CA ASP A 662 -9.17 18.32 -18.29
C ASP A 662 -8.27 18.23 -17.06
N LEU A 663 -7.47 17.17 -16.96
CA LEU A 663 -6.49 17.03 -15.88
C LEU A 663 -5.43 18.14 -15.88
N LYS A 664 -5.18 18.82 -17.03
CA LYS A 664 -4.24 19.94 -17.13
C LYS A 664 -4.67 21.15 -16.28
N GLU A 665 -5.98 21.38 -16.22
CA GLU A 665 -6.56 22.47 -15.43
C GLU A 665 -6.59 22.17 -13.94
N GLY A 666 -6.27 20.93 -13.58
CA GLY A 666 -6.34 20.41 -12.23
C GLY A 666 -7.65 19.69 -11.98
N LEU A 667 -7.56 18.60 -11.24
CA LEU A 667 -8.74 17.90 -10.76
C LEU A 667 -9.20 18.56 -9.48
N TYR A 668 -10.33 19.24 -9.53
CA TYR A 668 -11.05 19.66 -8.34
C TYR A 668 -11.84 18.46 -7.85
N PHE A 669 -11.21 17.66 -7.01
CA PHE A 669 -11.90 16.60 -6.33
C PHE A 669 -12.54 17.21 -5.09
N ASP A 670 -13.78 17.64 -5.26
CA ASP A 670 -14.62 18.00 -4.15
C ASP A 670 -15.04 16.72 -3.42
N ILE A 671 -14.58 16.55 -2.19
CA ILE A 671 -15.02 15.46 -1.33
C ILE A 671 -16.53 15.47 -1.13
N PHE A 672 -17.21 16.59 -1.32
CA PHE A 672 -18.67 16.69 -1.31
C PHE A 672 -19.32 15.91 -2.45
N GLN A 673 -18.73 15.92 -3.64
CA GLN A 673 -19.22 15.13 -4.78
C GLN A 673 -18.95 13.65 -4.62
N SER A 674 -17.88 13.26 -3.91
CA SER A 674 -17.52 11.86 -3.74
C SER A 674 -18.30 11.12 -2.65
N ARG A 675 -19.10 11.81 -1.85
CA ARG A 675 -19.81 11.29 -0.68
C ARG A 675 -18.91 10.58 0.35
N LYS A 676 -17.60 10.86 0.34
CA LYS A 676 -16.64 10.32 1.28
C LYS A 676 -16.36 11.33 2.38
N ASN A 677 -15.98 10.81 3.56
CA ASN A 677 -15.69 11.56 4.78
C ASN A 677 -15.10 12.93 4.53
N LEU A 678 -15.92 13.95 4.75
CA LEU A 678 -15.58 15.36 4.60
C LEU A 678 -14.58 15.85 5.63
N CYS A 679 -14.32 15.04 6.63
CA CYS A 679 -13.60 15.49 7.79
C CYS A 679 -12.46 14.52 8.11
N GLN A 680 -11.26 15.07 8.29
CA GLN A 680 -10.21 14.39 9.00
C GLN A 680 -10.45 14.62 10.49
N TYR A 681 -10.48 13.54 11.27
CA TYR A 681 -10.40 13.67 12.73
C TYR A 681 -9.01 14.16 13.11
N ILE A 682 -8.97 15.15 13.99
CA ILE A 682 -7.73 15.69 14.54
C ILE A 682 -7.76 15.56 16.06
N ASP A 683 -6.57 15.63 16.62
CA ASP A 683 -6.40 15.76 18.06
C ASP A 683 -6.92 17.11 18.53
N GLY A 684 -7.54 17.12 19.67
CA GLY A 684 -8.09 18.33 20.27
C GLY A 684 -9.16 18.02 21.31
N ASP A 685 -9.61 19.05 21.98
CA ASP A 685 -10.70 18.94 22.94
C ASP A 685 -12.01 18.62 22.23
N ASN A 686 -12.74 17.64 22.75
CA ASN A 686 -14.07 17.34 22.27
C ASN A 686 -15.02 18.50 22.56
N PRO A 687 -15.86 18.90 21.59
CA PRO A 687 -16.81 19.97 21.82
C PRO A 687 -17.86 19.52 22.86
N GLN A 688 -18.17 20.43 23.77
CA GLN A 688 -19.37 20.34 24.61
C GLN A 688 -20.51 20.97 23.80
N VAL A 689 -21.29 20.17 23.12
CA VAL A 689 -22.31 20.66 22.17
C VAL A 689 -23.65 20.04 22.50
N ILE A 690 -24.69 20.82 22.38
CA ILE A 690 -26.09 20.36 22.47
C ILE A 690 -26.64 20.24 21.05
N MET A 691 -27.00 19.04 20.64
CA MET A 691 -27.61 18.76 19.35
C MET A 691 -29.04 19.32 19.29
N PRO A 692 -29.63 19.49 18.08
CA PRO A 692 -30.98 20.05 17.96
C PRO A 692 -32.07 19.30 18.72
N ASP A 693 -31.92 18.00 18.93
CA ASP A 693 -32.82 17.13 19.71
C ASP A 693 -32.52 17.15 21.23
N GLY A 694 -31.63 18.03 21.68
CA GLY A 694 -31.20 18.15 23.06
C GLY A 694 -30.20 17.09 23.52
N TYR A 695 -29.63 16.27 22.62
CA TYR A 695 -28.56 15.34 22.96
C TYR A 695 -27.26 16.11 23.24
N GLN A 696 -26.61 15.81 24.37
CA GLN A 696 -25.36 16.45 24.76
C GLN A 696 -24.15 15.63 24.28
N VAL A 697 -23.38 16.20 23.36
CA VAL A 697 -22.10 15.62 22.91
C VAL A 697 -21.04 15.89 23.97
N THR A 698 -20.38 14.82 24.42
CA THR A 698 -19.28 14.88 25.39
C THR A 698 -18.07 14.12 24.83
N ASN A 699 -16.92 14.24 25.48
CA ASN A 699 -15.71 13.50 25.11
C ASN A 699 -15.87 11.95 25.20
N LYS A 700 -16.94 11.45 25.81
CA LYS A 700 -17.25 10.02 25.86
C LYS A 700 -18.07 9.51 24.68
N CYS A 701 -18.64 10.39 23.89
CA CYS A 701 -19.53 10.01 22.80
C CYS A 701 -19.22 10.71 21.46
N GLY A 702 -18.27 11.64 21.41
CA GLY A 702 -17.92 12.33 20.18
C GLY A 702 -16.45 12.72 20.10
N CYS A 703 -15.99 13.12 18.95
CA CYS A 703 -14.65 13.67 18.75
C CYS A 703 -14.66 14.90 17.86
N VAL A 704 -13.62 15.73 17.99
CA VAL A 704 -13.39 16.89 17.13
C VAL A 704 -12.84 16.40 15.80
N ILE A 705 -13.34 16.96 14.71
CA ILE A 705 -12.85 16.70 13.36
C ILE A 705 -12.48 18.01 12.67
N ARG A 706 -11.63 17.92 11.67
CA ARG A 706 -11.29 19.05 10.80
C ARG A 706 -11.83 18.79 9.41
N PRO A 707 -12.65 19.68 8.85
CA PRO A 707 -13.03 19.62 7.47
C PRO A 707 -11.79 19.72 6.57
N THR A 708 -11.74 18.91 5.54
CA THR A 708 -10.62 18.90 4.59
C THR A 708 -11.18 18.96 3.19
N SER A 709 -10.90 20.06 2.47
CA SER A 709 -11.07 20.12 1.03
C SER A 709 -9.85 19.51 0.34
N TYR A 710 -10.07 18.71 -0.68
CA TYR A 710 -9.00 18.08 -1.45
C TYR A 710 -9.01 18.66 -2.86
N THR A 711 -8.15 19.65 -3.10
CA THR A 711 -7.96 20.24 -4.43
C THR A 711 -6.59 19.84 -4.95
N LEU A 712 -6.55 19.11 -6.07
CA LEU A 712 -5.31 18.81 -6.79
C LEU A 712 -5.14 19.84 -7.89
N LYS A 713 -4.36 20.89 -7.63
CA LYS A 713 -3.84 21.78 -8.68
C LYS A 713 -2.42 21.34 -9.03
N LEU A 714 -2.09 21.37 -10.31
CA LEU A 714 -0.68 21.38 -10.71
C LEU A 714 -0.06 22.66 -10.13
N ASP A 715 1.03 22.51 -9.39
CA ASP A 715 1.75 23.66 -8.87
C ASP A 715 2.32 24.51 -10.02
N ASN A 716 2.52 25.80 -9.76
CA ASN A 716 2.96 26.74 -10.79
C ASN A 716 4.36 26.40 -11.32
N GLU A 717 5.25 25.86 -10.50
CA GLU A 717 6.60 25.45 -10.94
C GLU A 717 6.51 24.33 -11.97
N TYR A 718 5.64 23.36 -11.74
CA TYR A 718 5.46 22.24 -12.65
C TYR A 718 4.77 22.66 -13.95
N ARG A 719 3.82 23.61 -13.90
CA ARG A 719 3.20 24.22 -15.09
C ARG A 719 4.26 24.98 -15.93
N GLN A 720 5.17 25.70 -15.28
CA GLN A 720 6.26 26.39 -15.96
C GLN A 720 7.24 25.41 -16.59
N LEU A 721 7.56 24.31 -15.91
CA LEU A 721 8.42 23.25 -16.43
C LEU A 721 7.80 22.61 -17.68
N ILE A 722 6.52 22.27 -17.65
CA ILE A 722 5.79 21.75 -18.82
C ILE A 722 5.85 22.76 -19.99
N LYS A 723 5.57 24.02 -19.73
CA LYS A 723 5.63 25.09 -20.77
C LYS A 723 7.04 25.21 -21.35
N TYR A 724 8.09 25.15 -20.51
CA TYR A 724 9.46 25.20 -20.95
C TYR A 724 9.79 24.07 -21.94
N TYR A 725 9.46 22.83 -21.61
CA TYR A 725 9.69 21.68 -22.49
C TYR A 725 8.86 21.71 -23.78
N LEU A 726 7.62 22.15 -23.71
CA LEU A 726 6.78 22.30 -24.89
C LEU A 726 7.31 23.37 -25.83
N ASN A 727 7.82 24.50 -25.31
CA ASN A 727 8.39 25.58 -26.11
C ASN A 727 9.71 25.20 -26.77
N GLN A 728 10.55 24.37 -26.15
CA GLN A 728 11.80 23.91 -26.75
C GLN A 728 11.60 22.98 -27.96
N LYS A 729 10.42 22.38 -28.13
CA LYS A 729 10.10 21.54 -29.29
C LYS A 729 9.60 22.31 -30.51
N HIS A 730 9.29 23.57 -30.35
CA HIS A 730 8.84 24.44 -31.45
C HIS A 730 9.97 25.34 -32.00
N HIS A 731 11.17 25.17 -31.51
CA HIS A 731 12.40 25.73 -32.03
C HIS A 731 13.39 24.60 -32.34
#